data_7ca27aefe085a6f8188e740e38e989a4
#
_entry.id   7ca27aefe085a6f8188e740e38e989a4
#
_cell.length_a   1.000
_cell.length_b   1.000
_cell.length_c   1.000
_cell.angle_alpha   90.00
_cell.angle_beta   90.00
_cell.angle_gamma   90.00
#
_symmetry.space_group_name_H-M   'P 1'
#
loop_
_entity.id
_entity.type
_entity.pdbx_description
1 polymer ?
#
loop_
_entity_poly.entity_id
_entity_poly.type
_entity_poly.pdbx_seq_one_letter_code
_entity_poly.pdbx_strand_id
1 'polypeptide(L)'
;MAVLQMQKIGICALKKDRQEILEKIQTLGTIELSDDKSLKALDGFVTTNTKELSRELSKKLSLTEQALDVMDTFSPETKGMFSSLEGKPLIDKEKLTHDMQNAEAITELADQVIKWSKEYTENKALVSKLNEKIEGLKPWQELDIPFDLTETKKTKILIGTMPPDMDEAKIHELVQKKCDEDVNIDLEVVCMDSDASYIVVIAEKDISGKVEDALRSGGFAKSSLGYDKTPREQIEKFETDIDSTNQANIELGNRIIESAEKRDKLREAGDYFRMRLKNVEVSGELKQSERTFVMTGFIPKDKASRVKELLEGSFDCVIELADVTDDDEAPTVLKNNAFSSSAEGVLESYGLPKLRDIDPTKVMSYFYVFFFGMMLSDAAYGLLMSIGCFIVLKKFPKMEDGMKKMLKLFGFCGLSTLFWGVMFGGYFGDAPTVIAKTFFNKDFTIKPLWFAPLDNPMRLLIWCMLFGVIHLFAGLAIKGFQELKEGKVVDCICDVVFWYMFLIGLILLLLPTDIFASISQMTIKFPAAVVMISKVLTIAGMLGILLMSGRGHKNVALRIALGAYDIYGVTGWLSDVLSYSRLLALGLATGVIASVINMMGSMVGGGVLGAIIFTIVFIFGHTMNMAINVLGAYVHTNRLQFVEFFGKFYEGGGKPFEPLTTESKYIEIK
;
A
#
# COMPACT_ATOMS: atom_id res chain seq x y z
N MET A 1 -12.49 2.23 -29.83
CA MET A 1 -12.38 3.01 -28.58
C MET A 1 -12.00 2.05 -27.48
N ALA A 2 -11.12 2.44 -26.58
CA ALA A 2 -10.71 1.55 -25.50
C ALA A 2 -11.65 1.62 -24.28
N VAL A 3 -12.43 2.70 -24.14
CA VAL A 3 -13.53 2.79 -23.17
C VAL A 3 -14.71 1.99 -23.70
N LEU A 4 -15.14 0.97 -22.95
CA LEU A 4 -16.33 0.20 -23.26
C LEU A 4 -17.58 1.05 -23.05
N GLN A 5 -18.53 0.94 -23.98
CA GLN A 5 -19.84 1.54 -23.79
C GLN A 5 -20.58 0.77 -22.69
N MET A 6 -21.15 1.51 -21.74
CA MET A 6 -21.98 0.97 -20.68
C MET A 6 -23.44 1.14 -21.03
N GLN A 7 -24.29 0.25 -20.50
CA GLN A 7 -25.73 0.36 -20.52
C GLN A 7 -26.28 0.27 -19.11
N LYS A 8 -27.39 0.95 -18.85
CA LYS A 8 -28.20 0.73 -17.66
C LYS A 8 -28.95 -0.57 -17.82
N ILE A 9 -29.00 -1.37 -16.78
CA ILE A 9 -29.79 -2.57 -16.68
C ILE A 9 -30.79 -2.43 -15.54
N GLY A 10 -32.06 -2.61 -15.82
CA GLY A 10 -33.14 -2.75 -14.83
C GLY A 10 -33.64 -4.18 -14.83
N ILE A 11 -33.67 -4.83 -13.68
CA ILE A 11 -34.13 -6.21 -13.50
C ILE A 11 -35.32 -6.18 -12.55
N CYS A 12 -36.48 -6.65 -13.02
CA CYS A 12 -37.68 -6.86 -12.21
C CYS A 12 -37.97 -8.36 -12.18
N ALA A 13 -37.94 -8.97 -11.01
CA ALA A 13 -38.13 -10.42 -10.86
C ALA A 13 -38.94 -10.77 -9.60
N LEU A 14 -39.34 -12.04 -9.51
CA LEU A 14 -40.10 -12.56 -8.36
C LEU A 14 -39.21 -12.63 -7.12
N LYS A 15 -39.76 -12.22 -5.99
CA LYS A 15 -39.08 -12.24 -4.68
C LYS A 15 -38.55 -13.62 -4.25
N LYS A 16 -39.21 -14.70 -4.65
CA LYS A 16 -38.79 -16.08 -4.37
C LYS A 16 -37.43 -16.40 -5.02
N ASP A 17 -37.15 -15.86 -6.20
CA ASP A 17 -35.96 -16.16 -7.00
C ASP A 17 -34.82 -15.19 -6.73
N ARG A 18 -35.03 -14.20 -5.83
CA ARG A 18 -34.06 -13.11 -5.55
C ARG A 18 -32.67 -13.60 -5.19
N GLN A 19 -32.56 -14.59 -4.29
CA GLN A 19 -31.27 -15.08 -3.84
C GLN A 19 -30.50 -15.77 -4.98
N GLU A 20 -31.17 -16.60 -5.75
CA GLU A 20 -30.58 -17.33 -6.88
C GLU A 20 -30.16 -16.38 -8.00
N ILE A 21 -30.95 -15.33 -8.27
CA ILE A 21 -30.60 -14.30 -9.25
C ILE A 21 -29.36 -13.52 -8.82
N LEU A 22 -29.28 -13.10 -7.53
CA LEU A 22 -28.10 -12.41 -6.99
C LEU A 22 -26.85 -13.28 -7.05
N GLU A 23 -26.97 -14.56 -6.69
CA GLU A 23 -25.85 -15.50 -6.77
C GLU A 23 -25.40 -15.75 -8.20
N LYS A 24 -26.33 -15.76 -9.16
CA LYS A 24 -26.02 -15.88 -10.60
C LYS A 24 -25.30 -14.63 -11.12
N ILE A 25 -25.77 -13.44 -10.73
CA ILE A 25 -25.13 -12.16 -11.09
C ILE A 25 -23.72 -12.06 -10.49
N GLN A 26 -23.54 -12.46 -9.24
CA GLN A 26 -22.22 -12.54 -8.61
C GLN A 26 -21.27 -13.47 -9.36
N THR A 27 -21.75 -14.64 -9.75
CA THR A 27 -20.94 -15.60 -10.51
C THR A 27 -20.58 -15.06 -11.91
N LEU A 28 -21.46 -14.28 -12.54
CA LEU A 28 -21.18 -13.64 -13.82
C LEU A 28 -20.20 -12.46 -13.69
N GLY A 29 -20.19 -11.75 -12.55
CA GLY A 29 -19.29 -10.62 -12.30
C GLY A 29 -19.36 -9.53 -13.38
N THR A 30 -20.56 -9.21 -13.87
CA THR A 30 -20.73 -8.33 -15.04
C THR A 30 -21.63 -7.15 -14.81
N ILE A 31 -22.31 -7.08 -13.67
CA ILE A 31 -23.24 -6.00 -13.31
C ILE A 31 -22.72 -5.31 -12.05
N GLU A 32 -22.57 -3.99 -12.14
CA GLU A 32 -22.39 -3.12 -10.97
C GLU A 32 -23.76 -2.58 -10.56
N LEU A 33 -24.10 -2.70 -9.29
CA LEU A 33 -25.34 -2.18 -8.76
C LEU A 33 -25.31 -0.67 -8.60
N SER A 34 -26.42 -0.01 -8.88
CA SER A 34 -26.58 1.44 -8.78
C SER A 34 -27.85 1.77 -8.01
N ASP A 35 -27.77 2.73 -7.09
CA ASP A 35 -28.94 3.30 -6.42
C ASP A 35 -29.58 4.37 -7.32
N ASP A 36 -30.44 3.93 -8.21
CA ASP A 36 -31.16 4.85 -9.11
C ASP A 36 -32.13 5.71 -8.30
N LYS A 37 -31.91 7.04 -8.33
CA LYS A 37 -32.76 8.03 -7.68
C LYS A 37 -34.21 7.99 -8.18
N SER A 38 -34.43 7.55 -9.42
CA SER A 38 -35.77 7.39 -10.00
C SER A 38 -36.62 6.31 -9.29
N LEU A 39 -35.97 5.28 -8.76
CA LEU A 39 -36.64 4.24 -7.97
C LEU A 39 -37.04 4.73 -6.57
N LYS A 40 -36.47 5.84 -6.07
CA LYS A 40 -36.88 6.43 -4.77
C LYS A 40 -38.29 7.00 -4.80
N ALA A 41 -38.82 7.28 -5.98
CA ALA A 41 -40.15 7.87 -6.21
C ALA A 41 -41.26 6.82 -6.44
N LEU A 42 -40.95 5.51 -6.45
CA LEU A 42 -41.95 4.49 -6.66
C LEU A 42 -42.72 4.22 -5.35
N ASP A 43 -43.99 4.63 -5.32
CA ASP A 43 -44.91 4.33 -4.21
C ASP A 43 -45.15 2.81 -4.09
N GLY A 44 -45.08 2.28 -2.87
CA GLY A 44 -45.35 0.86 -2.57
C GLY A 44 -44.11 -0.06 -2.58
N PHE A 45 -42.94 0.46 -2.84
CA PHE A 45 -41.68 -0.32 -2.71
C PHE A 45 -40.98 -0.04 -1.37
N VAL A 46 -40.58 -1.08 -0.66
CA VAL A 46 -39.93 -1.03 0.65
C VAL A 46 -38.58 -1.74 0.58
N THR A 47 -37.61 -1.29 1.34
CA THR A 47 -36.34 -2.00 1.51
C THR A 47 -36.49 -3.19 2.47
N THR A 48 -35.74 -4.25 2.26
CA THR A 48 -35.77 -5.44 3.14
C THR A 48 -35.02 -5.16 4.44
N ASN A 49 -35.62 -5.53 5.57
CA ASN A 49 -34.89 -5.46 6.84
C ASN A 49 -33.97 -6.68 6.98
N THR A 50 -32.71 -6.50 6.65
CA THR A 50 -31.66 -7.53 6.72
C THR A 50 -30.73 -7.36 7.92
N LYS A 51 -30.99 -6.39 8.81
CA LYS A 51 -30.09 -5.98 9.90
C LYS A 51 -29.72 -7.10 10.86
N GLU A 52 -30.64 -7.98 11.22
CA GLU A 52 -30.34 -9.09 12.14
C GLU A 52 -29.42 -10.12 11.49
N LEU A 53 -29.75 -10.54 10.27
CA LEU A 53 -28.95 -11.53 9.54
C LEU A 53 -27.57 -10.99 9.19
N SER A 54 -27.49 -9.70 8.81
CA SER A 54 -26.21 -9.02 8.57
C SER A 54 -25.35 -8.97 9.83
N ARG A 55 -25.92 -8.67 11.00
CA ARG A 55 -25.21 -8.68 12.28
C ARG A 55 -24.71 -10.08 12.66
N GLU A 56 -25.54 -11.10 12.46
CA GLU A 56 -25.14 -12.48 12.74
C GLU A 56 -23.97 -12.92 11.88
N LEU A 57 -24.06 -12.69 10.56
CA LEU A 57 -22.99 -13.04 9.62
C LEU A 57 -21.70 -12.24 9.88
N SER A 58 -21.83 -10.94 10.16
CA SER A 58 -20.72 -10.09 10.53
C SER A 58 -20.02 -10.57 11.81
N LYS A 59 -20.79 -11.01 12.81
CA LYS A 59 -20.24 -11.60 14.04
C LYS A 59 -19.47 -12.89 13.74
N LYS A 60 -20.06 -13.81 12.96
CA LYS A 60 -19.40 -15.07 12.56
C LYS A 60 -18.11 -14.82 11.77
N LEU A 61 -18.14 -13.86 10.85
CA LEU A 61 -16.96 -13.43 10.10
C LEU A 61 -15.86 -12.87 11.02
N SER A 62 -16.23 -11.96 11.92
CA SER A 62 -15.30 -11.37 12.89
C SER A 62 -14.67 -12.42 13.81
N LEU A 63 -15.46 -13.38 14.33
CA LEU A 63 -14.93 -14.47 15.14
C LEU A 63 -13.93 -15.32 14.35
N THR A 64 -14.22 -15.62 13.09
CA THR A 64 -13.34 -16.43 12.25
C THR A 64 -12.02 -15.69 11.97
N GLU A 65 -12.08 -14.39 11.68
CA GLU A 65 -10.88 -13.58 11.45
C GLU A 65 -10.03 -13.43 12.71
N GLN A 66 -10.65 -13.18 13.86
CA GLN A 66 -9.93 -13.12 15.15
C GLN A 66 -9.26 -14.46 15.50
N ALA A 67 -9.93 -15.59 15.26
CA ALA A 67 -9.33 -16.89 15.49
C ALA A 67 -8.12 -17.14 14.57
N LEU A 68 -8.16 -16.70 13.32
CA LEU A 68 -7.04 -16.78 12.39
C LEU A 68 -5.86 -15.92 12.86
N ASP A 69 -6.11 -14.70 13.34
CA ASP A 69 -5.08 -13.81 13.87
C ASP A 69 -4.41 -14.42 15.12
N VAL A 70 -5.19 -15.07 15.99
CA VAL A 70 -4.65 -15.82 17.14
C VAL A 70 -3.76 -16.97 16.66
N MET A 71 -4.23 -17.77 15.71
CA MET A 71 -3.45 -18.88 15.16
C MET A 71 -2.15 -18.39 14.49
N ASP A 72 -2.18 -17.26 13.80
CA ASP A 72 -1.00 -16.68 13.18
C ASP A 72 0.01 -16.18 14.23
N THR A 73 -0.47 -15.77 15.40
CA THR A 73 0.39 -15.35 16.52
C THR A 73 1.11 -16.53 17.18
N PHE A 74 0.41 -17.64 17.42
CA PHE A 74 0.96 -18.82 18.11
C PHE A 74 1.68 -19.80 17.18
N SER A 75 1.26 -19.88 15.92
CA SER A 75 1.83 -20.75 14.89
C SER A 75 1.95 -19.98 13.57
N PRO A 76 2.92 -19.05 13.45
CA PRO A 76 3.09 -18.28 12.23
C PRO A 76 3.42 -19.21 11.07
N GLU A 77 2.70 -19.07 9.95
CA GLU A 77 3.06 -19.78 8.73
C GLU A 77 4.38 -19.25 8.19
N THR A 78 5.32 -20.12 7.94
CA THR A 78 6.55 -19.79 7.19
C THR A 78 6.18 -19.58 5.73
N LYS A 79 5.58 -18.42 5.42
CA LYS A 79 5.31 -18.05 4.02
C LYS A 79 6.64 -17.86 3.31
N GLY A 80 6.87 -18.62 2.25
CA GLY A 80 8.01 -18.38 1.38
C GLY A 80 8.02 -16.94 0.87
N MET A 81 9.20 -16.38 0.60
CA MET A 81 9.35 -15.00 0.09
C MET A 81 8.46 -14.70 -1.14
N PHE A 82 8.01 -15.72 -1.85
CA PHE A 82 7.19 -15.63 -3.06
C PHE A 82 5.75 -16.13 -2.88
N SER A 83 5.29 -16.40 -1.66
CA SER A 83 3.93 -16.89 -1.41
C SER A 83 2.85 -15.91 -1.85
N SER A 84 3.11 -14.59 -1.79
CA SER A 84 2.21 -13.57 -2.31
C SER A 84 2.02 -13.62 -3.84
N LEU A 85 2.91 -14.31 -4.55
CA LEU A 85 2.86 -14.47 -6.01
C LEU A 85 2.16 -15.76 -6.44
N GLU A 86 1.92 -16.71 -5.53
CA GLU A 86 1.33 -18.01 -5.85
C GLU A 86 -0.16 -17.93 -6.19
N GLY A 87 -0.80 -16.82 -5.82
CA GLY A 87 -2.25 -16.63 -5.97
C GLY A 87 -3.05 -17.39 -4.92
N LYS A 88 -4.36 -17.24 -4.96
CA LYS A 88 -5.28 -17.91 -4.03
C LYS A 88 -5.58 -19.34 -4.51
N PRO A 89 -5.81 -20.30 -3.60
CA PRO A 89 -6.25 -21.63 -3.97
C PRO A 89 -7.64 -21.56 -4.63
N LEU A 90 -7.81 -22.30 -5.74
CA LEU A 90 -9.07 -22.39 -6.47
C LEU A 90 -9.97 -23.45 -5.81
N ILE A 91 -11.17 -23.05 -5.41
CA ILE A 91 -12.19 -23.93 -4.84
C ILE A 91 -13.48 -23.82 -5.66
N ASP A 92 -14.11 -24.98 -5.90
CA ASP A 92 -15.39 -25.02 -6.57
C ASP A 92 -16.50 -24.54 -5.61
N LYS A 93 -17.43 -23.70 -6.11
CA LYS A 93 -18.54 -23.12 -5.32
C LYS A 93 -19.41 -24.22 -4.68
N GLU A 94 -19.69 -25.30 -5.43
CA GLU A 94 -20.51 -26.42 -4.92
C GLU A 94 -19.80 -27.13 -3.75
N LYS A 95 -18.49 -27.35 -3.88
CA LYS A 95 -17.66 -27.94 -2.82
C LYS A 95 -17.63 -27.06 -1.58
N LEU A 96 -17.40 -25.75 -1.76
CA LEU A 96 -17.41 -24.78 -0.64
C LEU A 96 -18.75 -24.81 0.09
N THR A 97 -19.86 -24.79 -0.65
CA THR A 97 -21.22 -24.83 -0.06
C THR A 97 -21.48 -26.13 0.68
N HIS A 98 -21.01 -27.26 0.15
CA HIS A 98 -21.12 -28.56 0.81
C HIS A 98 -20.27 -28.63 2.09
N ASP A 99 -19.02 -28.18 2.03
CA ASP A 99 -18.10 -28.20 3.16
C ASP A 99 -18.57 -27.25 4.29
N MET A 100 -19.30 -26.19 3.93
CA MET A 100 -19.89 -25.22 4.86
C MET A 100 -21.28 -25.65 5.42
N GLN A 101 -21.78 -26.83 5.10
CA GLN A 101 -22.97 -27.39 5.82
C GLN A 101 -22.70 -27.54 7.33
N ASN A 102 -21.41 -27.69 7.72
CA ASN A 102 -20.97 -27.76 9.10
C ASN A 102 -20.33 -26.41 9.59
N ALA A 103 -20.77 -25.28 9.04
CA ALA A 103 -20.22 -23.97 9.40
C ALA A 103 -20.35 -23.64 10.90
N GLU A 104 -21.33 -24.20 11.59
CA GLU A 104 -21.52 -24.06 13.04
C GLU A 104 -20.34 -24.65 13.82
N ALA A 105 -19.91 -25.86 13.48
CA ALA A 105 -18.74 -26.49 14.13
C ALA A 105 -17.44 -25.70 13.92
N ILE A 106 -17.28 -25.04 12.77
CA ILE A 106 -16.12 -24.18 12.49
C ILE A 106 -16.21 -22.89 13.31
N THR A 107 -17.41 -22.33 13.46
CA THR A 107 -17.63 -21.13 14.29
C THR A 107 -17.38 -21.43 15.77
N GLU A 108 -17.81 -22.63 16.26
CA GLU A 108 -17.49 -23.08 17.61
C GLU A 108 -15.99 -23.26 17.84
N LEU A 109 -15.27 -23.81 16.88
CA LEU A 109 -13.80 -23.89 16.94
C LEU A 109 -13.16 -22.49 17.03
N ALA A 110 -13.65 -21.53 16.23
CA ALA A 110 -13.17 -20.15 16.29
C ALA A 110 -13.39 -19.53 17.69
N ASP A 111 -14.58 -19.72 18.26
CA ASP A 111 -14.90 -19.22 19.61
C ASP A 111 -14.02 -19.87 20.68
N GLN A 112 -13.75 -21.18 20.56
CA GLN A 112 -12.83 -21.89 21.46
C GLN A 112 -11.40 -21.35 21.39
N VAL A 113 -10.87 -21.13 20.21
CA VAL A 113 -9.51 -20.58 20.02
C VAL A 113 -9.39 -19.19 20.64
N ILE A 114 -10.39 -18.34 20.45
CA ILE A 114 -10.44 -17.02 21.06
C ILE A 114 -10.49 -17.10 22.60
N LYS A 115 -11.30 -18.02 23.15
CA LYS A 115 -11.37 -18.25 24.60
C LYS A 115 -10.03 -18.71 25.16
N TRP A 116 -9.36 -19.65 24.51
CA TRP A 116 -8.02 -20.10 24.94
C TRP A 116 -6.99 -18.97 24.90
N SER A 117 -7.02 -18.13 23.88
CA SER A 117 -6.12 -16.98 23.78
C SER A 117 -6.39 -15.93 24.88
N LYS A 118 -7.65 -15.72 25.23
CA LYS A 118 -8.04 -14.82 26.31
C LYS A 118 -7.54 -15.34 27.66
N GLU A 119 -7.79 -16.62 27.94
CA GLU A 119 -7.33 -17.28 29.17
C GLU A 119 -5.82 -17.28 29.27
N TYR A 120 -5.10 -17.55 28.18
CA TYR A 120 -3.65 -17.43 28.10
C TYR A 120 -3.16 -16.04 28.49
N THR A 121 -3.82 -14.99 28.01
CA THR A 121 -3.45 -13.60 28.29
C THR A 121 -3.76 -13.23 29.75
N GLU A 122 -4.90 -13.66 30.29
CA GLU A 122 -5.29 -13.49 31.69
C GLU A 122 -4.30 -14.18 32.62
N ASN A 123 -3.90 -15.41 32.32
CA ASN A 123 -2.89 -16.15 33.07
C ASN A 123 -1.52 -15.46 33.04
N LYS A 124 -1.12 -14.91 31.92
CA LYS A 124 0.13 -14.15 31.79
C LYS A 124 0.12 -12.90 32.67
N ALA A 125 -1.00 -12.20 32.71
CA ALA A 125 -1.19 -11.06 33.62
C ALA A 125 -1.17 -11.48 35.11
N LEU A 126 -1.77 -12.65 35.43
CA LEU A 126 -1.73 -13.21 36.78
C LEU A 126 -0.30 -13.54 37.22
N VAL A 127 0.49 -14.19 36.35
CA VAL A 127 1.92 -14.49 36.63
C VAL A 127 2.71 -13.21 36.88
N SER A 128 2.50 -12.16 36.08
CA SER A 128 3.15 -10.86 36.29
C SER A 128 2.80 -10.28 37.69
N LYS A 129 1.52 -10.31 38.04
CA LYS A 129 1.04 -9.83 39.34
C LYS A 129 1.57 -10.65 40.52
N LEU A 130 1.70 -11.98 40.34
CA LEU A 130 2.29 -12.84 41.39
C LEU A 130 3.78 -12.55 41.55
N ASN A 131 4.51 -12.33 40.45
CA ASN A 131 5.90 -11.92 40.48
C ASN A 131 6.11 -10.58 41.23
N GLU A 132 5.26 -9.58 40.96
CA GLU A 132 5.31 -8.30 41.71
C GLU A 132 5.10 -8.50 43.22
N LYS A 133 4.19 -9.43 43.59
CA LYS A 133 3.98 -9.76 45.03
C LYS A 133 5.18 -10.47 45.62
N ILE A 134 5.84 -11.36 44.89
CA ILE A 134 7.07 -12.03 45.33
C ILE A 134 8.18 -11.01 45.53
N GLU A 135 8.39 -10.09 44.58
CA GLU A 135 9.40 -9.02 44.72
C GLU A 135 9.13 -8.15 45.96
N GLY A 136 7.86 -7.83 46.22
CA GLY A 136 7.48 -7.10 47.46
C GLY A 136 7.70 -7.88 48.76
N LEU A 137 7.73 -9.23 48.72
CA LEU A 137 7.98 -10.09 49.89
C LEU A 137 9.45 -10.48 50.07
N LYS A 138 10.28 -10.43 49.02
CA LYS A 138 11.70 -10.81 49.06
C LYS A 138 12.49 -10.17 50.22
N PRO A 139 12.36 -8.86 50.51
CA PRO A 139 13.09 -8.25 51.63
C PRO A 139 12.68 -8.79 53.00
N TRP A 140 11.52 -9.44 53.09
CA TRP A 140 10.98 -10.02 54.29
C TRP A 140 11.21 -11.54 54.39
N GLN A 141 11.96 -12.13 53.48
CA GLN A 141 12.09 -13.61 53.35
C GLN A 141 12.65 -14.27 54.63
N GLU A 142 13.46 -13.57 55.41
CA GLU A 142 14.05 -14.07 56.66
C GLU A 142 13.12 -13.91 57.87
N LEU A 143 11.97 -13.26 57.70
CA LEU A 143 11.00 -13.05 58.76
C LEU A 143 10.23 -14.35 59.08
N ASP A 144 10.36 -14.84 60.32
CA ASP A 144 9.76 -16.10 60.77
C ASP A 144 8.30 -15.97 61.28
N ILE A 145 7.75 -14.75 61.27
CA ILE A 145 6.39 -14.48 61.74
C ILE A 145 5.47 -14.01 60.61
N PRO A 146 4.15 -14.37 60.65
CA PRO A 146 3.18 -13.86 59.71
C PRO A 146 2.92 -12.35 59.86
N PHE A 147 2.60 -11.66 58.78
CA PHE A 147 2.27 -10.23 58.81
C PHE A 147 0.99 -9.92 59.60
N ASP A 148 0.05 -10.86 59.68
CA ASP A 148 -1.20 -10.71 60.40
C ASP A 148 -1.01 -10.81 61.92
N LEU A 149 0.14 -11.28 62.41
CA LEU A 149 0.45 -11.36 63.81
C LEU A 149 0.86 -9.98 64.34
N THR A 150 -0.11 -9.11 64.62
CA THR A 150 0.11 -7.75 65.09
C THR A 150 0.22 -7.62 66.63
N GLU A 151 -0.27 -8.61 67.39
CA GLU A 151 -0.23 -8.58 68.84
C GLU A 151 -0.29 -9.96 69.50
N THR A 152 0.29 -10.10 70.67
CA THR A 152 0.17 -11.24 71.54
C THR A 152 -0.57 -10.85 72.84
N LYS A 153 -0.68 -11.73 73.79
CA LYS A 153 -1.34 -11.40 75.06
C LYS A 153 -0.72 -10.21 75.83
N LYS A 154 0.59 -10.02 75.74
CA LYS A 154 1.33 -8.98 76.44
C LYS A 154 2.11 -7.99 75.54
N THR A 155 2.38 -8.35 74.31
CA THR A 155 3.22 -7.56 73.38
C THR A 155 2.48 -7.16 72.16
N LYS A 156 2.87 -6.04 71.51
CA LYS A 156 2.47 -5.59 70.22
C LYS A 156 3.66 -5.71 69.28
N ILE A 157 3.40 -6.20 68.06
CA ILE A 157 4.41 -6.39 67.02
C ILE A 157 4.19 -5.29 65.96
N LEU A 158 5.23 -4.55 65.65
CA LEU A 158 5.26 -3.50 64.62
C LEU A 158 6.18 -3.96 63.50
N ILE A 159 5.59 -4.23 62.34
CA ILE A 159 6.31 -4.61 61.14
C ILE A 159 6.22 -3.45 60.14
N GLY A 160 7.36 -3.00 59.63
CA GLY A 160 7.36 -1.87 58.68
C GLY A 160 8.75 -1.52 58.16
N THR A 161 8.82 -0.43 57.45
CA THR A 161 10.05 0.06 56.84
C THR A 161 10.50 1.37 57.41
N MET A 162 11.84 1.56 57.45
CA MET A 162 12.54 2.79 57.84
C MET A 162 13.40 3.28 56.68
N PRO A 163 13.87 4.54 56.69
CA PRO A 163 14.85 5.02 55.71
C PRO A 163 16.10 4.13 55.61
N PRO A 164 16.76 4.00 54.46
CA PRO A 164 17.83 3.01 54.23
C PRO A 164 19.07 3.16 55.10
N ASP A 165 19.29 4.31 55.74
CA ASP A 165 20.46 4.57 56.61
C ASP A 165 20.24 4.19 58.08
N MET A 166 19.10 3.60 58.43
CA MET A 166 18.72 3.29 59.81
C MET A 166 19.08 1.84 60.14
N ASP A 167 20.19 1.68 60.83
CA ASP A 167 20.62 0.40 61.41
C ASP A 167 20.01 0.17 62.83
N GLU A 168 20.14 -1.05 63.38
CA GLU A 168 19.57 -1.46 64.63
C GLU A 168 20.00 -0.54 65.80
N ALA A 169 21.26 -0.11 65.82
CA ALA A 169 21.81 0.77 66.87
C ALA A 169 21.16 2.18 66.77
N LYS A 170 20.99 2.74 65.58
CA LYS A 170 20.37 4.05 65.40
C LYS A 170 18.89 4.05 65.77
N ILE A 171 18.19 2.95 65.46
CA ILE A 171 16.79 2.81 65.79
C ILE A 171 16.60 2.68 67.30
N HIS A 172 17.46 1.89 67.97
CA HIS A 172 17.49 1.81 69.45
C HIS A 172 17.74 3.18 70.05
N GLU A 173 18.73 3.93 69.59
CA GLU A 173 19.04 5.29 70.09
C GLU A 173 17.84 6.23 69.87
N LEU A 174 17.17 6.15 68.72
CA LEU A 174 15.98 6.97 68.41
C LEU A 174 14.83 6.69 69.38
N VAL A 175 14.57 5.42 69.68
CA VAL A 175 13.48 5.04 70.61
C VAL A 175 13.83 5.42 72.05
N GLN A 176 15.03 5.15 72.53
CA GLN A 176 15.48 5.51 73.86
C GLN A 176 15.45 7.02 74.12
N LYS A 177 15.91 7.82 73.15
CA LYS A 177 15.92 9.29 73.24
C LYS A 177 14.56 9.92 73.40
N LYS A 178 13.50 9.25 72.87
CA LYS A 178 12.13 9.76 72.88
C LYS A 178 11.24 9.20 73.99
N CYS A 179 11.57 8.05 74.52
CA CYS A 179 10.73 7.39 75.52
C CYS A 179 11.14 7.73 77.01
N ASP A 180 12.25 8.48 77.26
CA ASP A 180 12.74 8.95 78.58
C ASP A 180 12.91 7.86 79.66
N GLU A 181 12.87 6.58 79.32
CA GLU A 181 13.02 5.42 80.21
C GLU A 181 13.79 4.31 79.45
N ASP A 182 14.43 3.40 80.20
CA ASP A 182 15.01 2.17 79.67
C ASP A 182 13.88 1.26 79.13
N VAL A 183 13.48 1.49 77.89
CA VAL A 183 12.40 0.73 77.22
C VAL A 183 12.98 -0.57 76.74
N ASN A 184 12.49 -1.68 77.29
CA ASN A 184 12.84 -3.01 76.78
C ASN A 184 12.05 -3.33 75.53
N ILE A 185 12.70 -3.15 74.37
CA ILE A 185 12.14 -3.52 73.01
C ILE A 185 13.04 -4.58 72.42
N ASP A 186 12.44 -5.51 71.72
CA ASP A 186 13.15 -6.44 70.88
C ASP A 186 13.04 -5.93 69.45
N LEU A 187 14.17 -5.58 68.84
CA LEU A 187 14.25 -4.98 67.48
C LEU A 187 15.13 -5.87 66.62
N GLU A 188 14.60 -6.21 65.46
CA GLU A 188 15.34 -6.97 64.47
C GLU A 188 15.25 -6.23 63.13
N VAL A 189 16.37 -6.05 62.44
CA VAL A 189 16.45 -5.57 61.07
C VAL A 189 16.52 -6.78 60.14
N VAL A 190 15.40 -7.12 59.51
CA VAL A 190 15.26 -8.32 58.67
C VAL A 190 16.10 -8.19 57.39
N CYS A 191 16.08 -7.00 56.76
CA CYS A 191 16.86 -6.74 55.55
C CYS A 191 17.11 -5.23 55.43
N MET A 192 18.21 -4.88 54.77
CA MET A 192 18.49 -3.51 54.33
C MET A 192 18.77 -3.53 52.83
N ASP A 193 18.11 -2.67 52.09
CA ASP A 193 18.40 -2.41 50.67
C ASP A 193 18.61 -0.92 50.41
N SER A 194 18.80 -0.54 49.16
CA SER A 194 19.00 0.86 48.76
C SER A 194 17.78 1.75 49.00
N ASP A 195 16.61 1.19 49.17
CA ASP A 195 15.34 1.91 49.23
C ASP A 195 14.82 2.03 50.68
N ALA A 196 15.03 1.01 51.50
CA ALA A 196 14.53 1.01 52.88
C ALA A 196 15.26 -0.01 53.79
N SER A 197 15.19 0.19 55.10
CA SER A 197 15.49 -0.81 56.13
C SER A 197 14.19 -1.48 56.59
N TYR A 198 14.09 -2.79 56.48
CA TYR A 198 12.93 -3.61 56.83
C TYR A 198 13.07 -4.09 58.28
N ILE A 199 12.16 -3.65 59.16
CA ILE A 199 12.28 -3.87 60.59
C ILE A 199 11.07 -4.52 61.22
N VAL A 200 11.32 -5.28 62.25
CA VAL A 200 10.32 -5.81 63.20
C VAL A 200 10.65 -5.32 64.60
N VAL A 201 9.67 -4.76 65.26
CA VAL A 201 9.80 -4.26 66.61
C VAL A 201 8.74 -4.90 67.51
N ILE A 202 9.15 -5.55 68.59
CA ILE A 202 8.26 -6.13 69.56
C ILE A 202 8.36 -5.28 70.87
N ALA A 203 7.21 -4.72 71.27
CA ALA A 203 7.14 -3.87 72.45
C ALA A 203 5.97 -4.31 73.35
N GLU A 204 6.09 -4.10 74.68
CA GLU A 204 4.99 -4.34 75.62
C GLU A 204 3.79 -3.41 75.26
N LYS A 205 2.57 -3.94 75.48
CA LYS A 205 1.33 -3.22 75.11
C LYS A 205 1.22 -1.83 75.73
N ASP A 206 1.67 -1.69 76.99
CA ASP A 206 1.54 -0.44 77.74
C ASP A 206 2.41 0.69 77.17
N ILE A 207 3.50 0.36 76.52
CA ILE A 207 4.47 1.31 75.96
C ILE A 207 4.48 1.34 74.45
N SER A 208 3.75 0.42 73.82
CA SER A 208 3.75 0.23 72.37
C SER A 208 3.34 1.49 71.55
N GLY A 209 2.44 2.33 72.13
CA GLY A 209 2.03 3.58 71.51
C GLY A 209 3.15 4.63 71.43
N LYS A 210 3.92 4.76 72.53
CA LYS A 210 5.09 5.67 72.56
C LYS A 210 6.20 5.21 71.63
N VAL A 211 6.44 3.90 71.57
CA VAL A 211 7.40 3.30 70.63
C VAL A 211 7.00 3.52 69.18
N GLU A 212 5.71 3.33 68.85
CA GLU A 212 5.20 3.57 67.48
C GLU A 212 5.34 5.04 67.08
N ASP A 213 5.05 5.98 68.01
CA ASP A 213 5.20 7.43 67.73
C ASP A 213 6.70 7.83 67.62
N ALA A 214 7.61 7.20 68.41
CA ALA A 214 9.03 7.38 68.27
C ALA A 214 9.53 6.90 66.86
N LEU A 215 9.15 5.69 66.46
CA LEU A 215 9.51 5.12 65.14
C LEU A 215 8.95 5.97 63.98
N ARG A 216 7.71 6.39 64.07
CA ARG A 216 7.10 7.28 63.03
C ARG A 216 7.86 8.58 62.85
N SER A 217 8.38 9.14 63.93
CA SER A 217 9.21 10.34 63.85
C SER A 217 10.55 10.13 63.14
N GLY A 218 11.04 8.89 63.11
CA GLY A 218 12.21 8.47 62.33
C GLY A 218 11.91 8.04 60.90
N GLY A 219 10.65 8.17 60.47
CA GLY A 219 10.25 7.82 59.12
C GLY A 219 9.67 6.40 58.96
N PHE A 220 9.27 5.76 60.09
CA PHE A 220 8.65 4.43 60.03
C PHE A 220 7.32 4.44 59.28
N ALA A 221 7.23 3.56 58.31
CA ALA A 221 6.01 3.26 57.56
C ALA A 221 5.59 1.82 57.89
N LYS A 222 4.39 1.65 58.47
CA LYS A 222 3.87 0.33 58.82
C LYS A 222 3.58 -0.45 57.52
N SER A 223 3.98 -1.71 57.47
CA SER A 223 3.67 -2.59 56.35
C SER A 223 2.16 -2.75 56.18
N SER A 224 1.70 -2.62 54.96
CA SER A 224 0.30 -2.86 54.57
C SER A 224 0.04 -4.30 54.10
N LEU A 225 1.07 -5.16 54.17
CA LEU A 225 0.96 -6.55 53.79
C LEU A 225 0.16 -7.31 54.88
N GLY A 226 -0.88 -8.04 54.47
CA GLY A 226 -1.75 -8.81 55.34
C GLY A 226 -1.78 -10.27 54.84
N TYR A 227 -0.75 -11.04 55.23
CA TYR A 227 -0.67 -12.47 54.90
C TYR A 227 -0.66 -13.28 56.21
N ASP A 228 -1.48 -14.39 56.18
CA ASP A 228 -1.67 -15.32 57.30
C ASP A 228 -0.50 -16.31 57.50
N LYS A 229 0.38 -16.40 56.49
CA LYS A 229 1.57 -17.27 56.49
C LYS A 229 2.86 -16.44 56.60
N THR A 230 3.94 -17.13 56.97
CA THR A 230 5.28 -16.51 56.91
C THR A 230 5.63 -16.07 55.48
N PRO A 231 6.42 -15.01 55.30
CA PRO A 231 6.80 -14.54 53.97
C PRO A 231 7.40 -15.63 53.09
N ARG A 232 8.21 -16.51 53.66
CA ARG A 232 8.81 -17.65 52.95
C ARG A 232 7.78 -18.64 52.45
N GLU A 233 6.85 -19.06 53.31
CA GLU A 233 5.75 -19.96 52.90
C GLU A 233 4.81 -19.32 51.86
N GLN A 234 4.63 -18.00 51.92
CA GLN A 234 3.83 -17.25 50.99
C GLN A 234 4.49 -17.14 49.62
N ILE A 235 5.82 -16.94 49.59
CA ILE A 235 6.63 -16.95 48.34
C ILE A 235 6.55 -18.34 47.70
N GLU A 236 6.81 -19.42 48.44
CA GLU A 236 6.70 -20.80 47.92
C GLU A 236 5.31 -21.09 47.35
N LYS A 237 4.25 -20.59 47.98
CA LYS A 237 2.91 -20.71 47.47
C LYS A 237 2.75 -19.97 46.15
N PHE A 238 3.20 -18.72 46.04
CA PHE A 238 3.11 -17.94 44.83
C PHE A 238 3.96 -18.54 43.70
N GLU A 239 5.15 -19.09 44.00
CA GLU A 239 5.98 -19.82 43.04
C GLU A 239 5.24 -21.07 42.49
N THR A 240 4.60 -21.84 43.40
CA THR A 240 3.77 -23.00 42.98
C THR A 240 2.59 -22.57 42.12
N ASP A 241 1.91 -21.46 42.45
CA ASP A 241 0.82 -20.90 41.68
C ASP A 241 1.30 -20.42 40.29
N ILE A 242 2.50 -19.81 40.22
CA ILE A 242 3.15 -19.39 38.97
C ILE A 242 3.44 -20.61 38.08
N ASP A 243 4.04 -21.67 38.67
CA ASP A 243 4.40 -22.87 37.91
C ASP A 243 3.16 -23.58 37.35
N SER A 244 2.11 -23.71 38.18
CA SER A 244 0.83 -24.30 37.71
C SER A 244 0.18 -23.48 36.62
N THR A 245 0.21 -22.14 36.73
CA THR A 245 -0.33 -21.22 35.73
C THR A 245 0.49 -21.26 34.44
N ASN A 246 1.83 -21.36 34.53
CA ASN A 246 2.69 -21.51 33.35
C ASN A 246 2.46 -22.84 32.65
N GLN A 247 2.25 -23.93 33.38
CA GLN A 247 1.88 -25.22 32.78
C GLN A 247 0.53 -25.15 32.04
N ALA A 248 -0.48 -24.52 32.65
CA ALA A 248 -1.75 -24.29 32.00
C ALA A 248 -1.60 -23.46 30.69
N ASN A 249 -0.73 -22.45 30.71
CA ASN A 249 -0.44 -21.66 29.53
C ASN A 249 0.26 -22.47 28.42
N ILE A 250 1.16 -23.38 28.76
CA ILE A 250 1.78 -24.29 27.78
C ILE A 250 0.72 -25.20 27.15
N GLU A 251 -0.19 -25.74 27.94
CA GLU A 251 -1.30 -26.56 27.42
C GLU A 251 -2.24 -25.78 26.50
N LEU A 252 -2.62 -24.54 26.90
CA LEU A 252 -3.44 -23.64 26.05
C LEU A 252 -2.75 -23.32 24.75
N GLY A 253 -1.44 -22.98 24.79
CA GLY A 253 -0.64 -22.74 23.60
C GLY A 253 -0.58 -23.94 22.66
N ASN A 254 -0.38 -25.15 23.21
CA ASN A 254 -0.38 -26.39 22.42
C ASN A 254 -1.74 -26.66 21.75
N ARG A 255 -2.85 -26.46 22.46
CA ARG A 255 -4.21 -26.60 21.90
C ARG A 255 -4.45 -25.62 20.74
N ILE A 256 -3.97 -24.37 20.87
CA ILE A 256 -4.07 -23.38 19.78
C ILE A 256 -3.21 -23.82 18.59
N ILE A 257 -1.98 -24.31 18.82
CA ILE A 257 -1.09 -24.80 17.76
C ILE A 257 -1.68 -26.02 17.06
N GLU A 258 -2.23 -27.00 17.78
CA GLU A 258 -2.90 -28.15 17.20
C GLU A 258 -4.14 -27.73 16.36
N SER A 259 -4.87 -26.72 16.82
CA SER A 259 -6.02 -26.21 16.06
C SER A 259 -5.61 -25.52 14.76
N ALA A 260 -4.36 -25.08 14.63
CA ALA A 260 -3.84 -24.44 13.40
C ALA A 260 -3.83 -25.37 12.18
N GLU A 261 -3.90 -26.69 12.36
CA GLU A 261 -4.13 -27.63 11.25
C GLU A 261 -5.47 -27.39 10.53
N LYS A 262 -6.44 -26.80 11.21
CA LYS A 262 -7.76 -26.47 10.65
C LYS A 262 -7.84 -25.03 10.10
N ARG A 263 -6.71 -24.32 9.98
CA ARG A 263 -6.63 -22.93 9.52
C ARG A 263 -7.28 -22.74 8.14
N ASP A 264 -7.02 -23.64 7.20
CA ASP A 264 -7.59 -23.53 5.85
C ASP A 264 -9.12 -23.64 5.86
N LYS A 265 -9.70 -24.48 6.73
CA LYS A 265 -11.15 -24.54 6.89
C LYS A 265 -11.73 -23.24 7.47
N LEU A 266 -11.01 -22.60 8.39
CA LEU A 266 -11.39 -21.29 8.91
C LEU A 266 -11.30 -20.20 7.84
N ARG A 267 -10.31 -20.25 6.95
CA ARG A 267 -10.17 -19.34 5.80
C ARG A 267 -11.34 -19.50 4.83
N GLU A 268 -11.70 -20.75 4.51
CA GLU A 268 -12.85 -21.08 3.67
C GLU A 268 -14.16 -20.58 4.29
N ALA A 269 -14.34 -20.78 5.59
CA ALA A 269 -15.53 -20.31 6.32
C ALA A 269 -15.58 -18.76 6.37
N GLY A 270 -14.46 -18.10 6.57
CA GLY A 270 -14.36 -16.63 6.54
C GLY A 270 -14.83 -16.07 5.21
N ASP A 271 -14.34 -16.64 4.09
CA ASP A 271 -14.74 -16.20 2.76
C ASP A 271 -16.20 -16.54 2.44
N TYR A 272 -16.69 -17.69 2.91
CA TYR A 272 -18.11 -18.05 2.80
C TYR A 272 -19.02 -17.06 3.55
N PHE A 273 -18.68 -16.69 4.79
CA PHE A 273 -19.46 -15.72 5.55
C PHE A 273 -19.39 -14.32 4.92
N ARG A 274 -18.23 -13.92 4.38
CA ARG A 274 -18.05 -12.64 3.66
C ARG A 274 -18.93 -12.58 2.42
N MET A 275 -18.94 -13.63 1.62
CA MET A 275 -19.78 -13.73 0.43
C MET A 275 -21.28 -13.66 0.80
N ARG A 276 -21.72 -14.39 1.84
CA ARG A 276 -23.10 -14.34 2.29
C ARG A 276 -23.49 -12.99 2.88
N LEU A 277 -22.60 -12.37 3.65
CA LEU A 277 -22.80 -11.04 4.20
C LEU A 277 -23.02 -10.01 3.09
N LYS A 278 -22.18 -10.01 2.06
CA LYS A 278 -22.35 -9.14 0.90
C LYS A 278 -23.69 -9.32 0.20
N ASN A 279 -24.12 -10.56 0.02
CA ASN A 279 -25.44 -10.85 -0.56
C ASN A 279 -26.59 -10.32 0.29
N VAL A 280 -26.49 -10.44 1.61
CA VAL A 280 -27.49 -9.94 2.54
C VAL A 280 -27.54 -8.43 2.56
N GLU A 281 -26.40 -7.77 2.53
CA GLU A 281 -26.28 -6.30 2.44
C GLU A 281 -26.91 -5.79 1.14
N VAL A 282 -26.51 -6.35 0.00
CA VAL A 282 -27.10 -6.02 -1.30
C VAL A 282 -28.61 -6.27 -1.30
N SER A 283 -29.07 -7.41 -0.76
CA SER A 283 -30.51 -7.69 -0.65
C SER A 283 -31.25 -6.66 0.21
N GLY A 284 -30.59 -6.05 1.20
CA GLY A 284 -31.15 -5.00 2.05
C GLY A 284 -31.31 -3.66 1.33
N GLU A 285 -30.49 -3.39 0.32
CA GLU A 285 -30.55 -2.16 -0.48
C GLU A 285 -31.60 -2.24 -1.60
N LEU A 286 -31.96 -3.46 -2.04
CA LEU A 286 -32.92 -3.66 -3.11
C LEU A 286 -34.34 -3.25 -2.70
N LYS A 287 -35.03 -2.66 -3.64
CA LYS A 287 -36.44 -2.27 -3.51
C LYS A 287 -37.35 -3.43 -3.86
N GLN A 288 -38.32 -3.70 -2.99
CA GLN A 288 -39.24 -4.81 -3.18
C GLN A 288 -40.69 -4.40 -2.91
N SER A 289 -41.60 -5.05 -3.64
CA SER A 289 -43.04 -5.09 -3.34
C SER A 289 -43.36 -6.39 -2.54
N GLU A 290 -44.64 -6.70 -2.38
CA GLU A 290 -45.06 -7.97 -1.77
C GLU A 290 -44.52 -9.19 -2.54
N ARG A 291 -44.49 -9.15 -3.86
CA ARG A 291 -44.22 -10.32 -4.73
C ARG A 291 -42.96 -10.14 -5.63
N THR A 292 -42.54 -8.93 -5.90
CA THR A 292 -41.45 -8.64 -6.81
C THR A 292 -40.36 -7.80 -6.16
N PHE A 293 -39.16 -7.83 -6.71
CA PHE A 293 -38.08 -6.91 -6.39
C PHE A 293 -37.55 -6.25 -7.67
N VAL A 294 -36.99 -5.08 -7.52
CA VAL A 294 -36.38 -4.32 -8.60
C VAL A 294 -34.92 -4.02 -8.24
N MET A 295 -34.06 -4.19 -9.20
CA MET A 295 -32.63 -3.93 -9.12
C MET A 295 -32.20 -3.16 -10.35
N THR A 296 -31.39 -2.10 -10.15
CA THR A 296 -30.77 -1.33 -11.23
C THR A 296 -29.27 -1.38 -11.13
N GLY A 297 -28.61 -1.24 -12.27
CA GLY A 297 -27.17 -1.25 -12.32
C GLY A 297 -26.62 -0.86 -13.68
N PHE A 298 -25.31 -1.00 -13.82
CA PHE A 298 -24.58 -0.77 -15.06
C PHE A 298 -23.95 -2.07 -15.55
N ILE A 299 -23.98 -2.26 -16.87
CA ILE A 299 -23.41 -3.43 -17.54
C ILE A 299 -22.66 -2.98 -18.82
N PRO A 300 -21.51 -3.60 -19.15
CA PRO A 300 -20.87 -3.39 -20.45
C PRO A 300 -21.78 -3.85 -21.60
N LYS A 301 -21.95 -2.98 -22.62
CA LYS A 301 -22.85 -3.21 -23.76
C LYS A 301 -22.59 -4.52 -24.51
N ASP A 302 -21.32 -4.93 -24.58
CA ASP A 302 -20.92 -6.18 -25.24
C ASP A 302 -21.40 -7.45 -24.50
N LYS A 303 -21.68 -7.35 -23.21
CA LYS A 303 -22.17 -8.46 -22.37
C LYS A 303 -23.68 -8.40 -22.10
N ALA A 304 -24.30 -7.23 -22.29
CA ALA A 304 -25.68 -6.97 -21.89
C ALA A 304 -26.70 -7.96 -22.50
N SER A 305 -26.65 -8.18 -23.82
CA SER A 305 -27.57 -9.10 -24.51
C SER A 305 -27.45 -10.53 -24.00
N ARG A 306 -26.21 -11.01 -23.81
CA ARG A 306 -25.96 -12.38 -23.31
C ARG A 306 -26.47 -12.59 -21.89
N VAL A 307 -26.27 -11.59 -21.02
CA VAL A 307 -26.74 -11.65 -19.64
C VAL A 307 -28.25 -11.61 -19.58
N LYS A 308 -28.90 -10.78 -20.45
CA LYS A 308 -30.34 -10.73 -20.58
C LYS A 308 -30.92 -12.08 -20.96
N GLU A 309 -30.43 -12.69 -22.05
CA GLU A 309 -30.91 -14.02 -22.50
C GLU A 309 -30.71 -15.10 -21.44
N LEU A 310 -29.61 -15.08 -20.71
CA LEU A 310 -29.29 -16.07 -19.69
C LEU A 310 -30.20 -15.94 -18.46
N LEU A 311 -30.52 -14.74 -18.01
CA LEU A 311 -31.36 -14.52 -16.86
C LEU A 311 -32.85 -14.73 -17.19
N GLU A 312 -33.36 -14.21 -18.33
CA GLU A 312 -34.74 -14.40 -18.78
C GLU A 312 -35.03 -15.88 -19.14
N GLY A 313 -34.01 -16.65 -19.58
CA GLY A 313 -34.14 -18.08 -19.83
C GLY A 313 -34.11 -18.96 -18.59
N SER A 314 -33.60 -18.46 -17.45
CA SER A 314 -33.47 -19.23 -16.19
C SER A 314 -34.52 -18.85 -15.16
N PHE A 315 -35.03 -17.63 -15.18
CA PHE A 315 -35.91 -17.06 -14.16
C PHE A 315 -37.09 -16.30 -14.75
N ASP A 316 -38.18 -16.21 -14.01
CA ASP A 316 -39.31 -15.34 -14.36
C ASP A 316 -38.98 -13.89 -14.05
N CYS A 317 -38.26 -13.24 -14.96
CA CYS A 317 -37.81 -11.85 -14.80
C CYS A 317 -38.00 -11.05 -16.11
N VAL A 318 -38.11 -9.74 -15.95
CA VAL A 318 -38.13 -8.78 -17.06
C VAL A 318 -36.88 -7.91 -16.97
N ILE A 319 -36.12 -7.84 -18.05
CA ILE A 319 -34.89 -7.07 -18.09
C ILE A 319 -35.01 -5.95 -19.13
N GLU A 320 -34.86 -4.73 -18.65
CA GLU A 320 -34.81 -3.51 -19.44
C GLU A 320 -33.37 -3.04 -19.61
N LEU A 321 -32.97 -2.72 -20.85
CA LEU A 321 -31.67 -2.18 -21.16
C LEU A 321 -31.85 -0.78 -21.72
N ALA A 322 -31.18 0.22 -21.18
CA ALA A 322 -31.20 1.59 -21.65
C ALA A 322 -29.78 2.10 -21.86
N ASP A 323 -29.60 2.97 -22.84
CA ASP A 323 -28.30 3.63 -23.03
C ASP A 323 -28.07 4.67 -21.92
N VAL A 324 -26.82 4.81 -21.49
CA VAL A 324 -26.42 5.76 -20.44
C VAL A 324 -26.50 7.19 -20.95
N THR A 325 -27.09 8.09 -20.17
CA THR A 325 -27.17 9.53 -20.43
C THR A 325 -26.03 10.29 -19.75
N ASP A 326 -25.85 11.57 -20.09
CA ASP A 326 -24.78 12.41 -19.52
C ASP A 326 -24.94 12.70 -18.03
N ASP A 327 -26.19 12.63 -17.52
CA ASP A 327 -26.52 12.83 -16.12
C ASP A 327 -26.23 11.58 -15.24
N ASP A 328 -25.92 10.46 -15.90
CA ASP A 328 -25.64 9.21 -15.22
C ASP A 328 -24.15 9.12 -14.87
N GLU A 329 -23.85 8.91 -13.60
CA GLU A 329 -22.49 8.67 -13.12
C GLU A 329 -22.07 7.21 -13.41
N ALA A 330 -22.07 6.82 -14.69
CA ALA A 330 -21.74 5.45 -15.08
C ALA A 330 -20.26 5.14 -14.88
N PRO A 331 -19.94 3.94 -14.41
CA PRO A 331 -18.56 3.49 -14.25
C PRO A 331 -17.88 3.25 -15.60
N THR A 332 -16.54 3.29 -15.58
CA THR A 332 -15.71 3.14 -16.77
C THR A 332 -14.98 1.81 -16.77
N VAL A 333 -15.07 1.08 -17.87
CA VAL A 333 -14.31 -0.14 -18.13
C VAL A 333 -13.38 0.09 -19.32
N LEU A 334 -12.10 -0.25 -19.13
CA LEU A 334 -11.11 -0.17 -20.20
C LEU A 334 -10.96 -1.52 -20.91
N LYS A 335 -10.86 -1.48 -22.23
CA LYS A 335 -10.58 -2.66 -23.09
C LYS A 335 -9.35 -2.39 -23.93
N ASN A 336 -8.21 -2.71 -23.38
CA ASN A 336 -6.92 -2.51 -24.00
C ASN A 336 -6.33 -3.83 -24.56
N ASN A 337 -5.37 -3.69 -25.46
CA ASN A 337 -4.58 -4.83 -25.94
C ASN A 337 -3.60 -5.30 -24.82
N ALA A 338 -3.00 -6.48 -25.00
CA ALA A 338 -2.11 -7.07 -24.01
C ALA A 338 -0.90 -6.21 -23.61
N PHE A 339 -0.44 -5.33 -24.51
CA PHE A 339 0.63 -4.38 -24.24
C PHE A 339 0.13 -3.17 -23.43
N SER A 340 -0.90 -2.49 -23.94
CA SER A 340 -1.42 -1.27 -23.29
C SER A 340 -2.09 -1.58 -21.94
N SER A 341 -2.69 -2.76 -21.77
CA SER A 341 -3.27 -3.16 -20.48
C SER A 341 -2.24 -3.24 -19.35
N SER A 342 -0.96 -3.43 -19.65
CA SER A 342 0.09 -3.39 -18.63
C SER A 342 0.27 -2.01 -18.00
N ALA A 343 -0.07 -0.93 -18.72
CA ALA A 343 0.04 0.45 -18.25
C ALA A 343 -1.28 1.00 -17.66
N GLU A 344 -2.37 0.20 -17.60
CA GLU A 344 -3.64 0.63 -17.01
C GLU A 344 -3.51 1.06 -15.55
N GLY A 345 -2.68 0.36 -14.75
CA GLY A 345 -2.44 0.75 -13.35
C GLY A 345 -1.78 2.12 -13.20
N VAL A 346 -1.01 2.57 -14.21
CA VAL A 346 -0.46 3.93 -14.24
C VAL A 346 -1.58 4.94 -14.50
N LEU A 347 -2.48 4.66 -15.42
CA LEU A 347 -3.64 5.52 -15.69
C LEU A 347 -4.59 5.58 -14.48
N GLU A 348 -4.88 4.43 -13.87
CA GLU A 348 -5.74 4.33 -12.68
C GLU A 348 -5.21 5.16 -11.51
N SER A 349 -3.88 5.25 -11.33
CA SER A 349 -3.27 6.08 -10.29
C SER A 349 -3.44 7.59 -10.52
N TYR A 350 -3.68 8.03 -11.75
CA TYR A 350 -4.03 9.42 -12.07
C TYR A 350 -5.54 9.65 -12.01
N GLY A 351 -6.32 8.73 -12.56
CA GLY A 351 -7.77 8.76 -12.64
C GLY A 351 -8.28 8.18 -13.95
N LEU A 352 -9.37 7.45 -13.89
CA LEU A 352 -10.00 6.84 -15.06
C LEU A 352 -10.66 7.90 -15.97
N PRO A 353 -10.77 7.66 -17.30
CA PRO A 353 -11.48 8.54 -18.20
C PRO A 353 -13.00 8.53 -17.91
N LYS A 354 -13.66 9.64 -18.15
CA LYS A 354 -15.12 9.67 -18.17
C LYS A 354 -15.64 8.86 -19.36
N LEU A 355 -16.90 8.50 -19.31
CA LEU A 355 -17.51 7.59 -20.30
C LEU A 355 -17.32 8.02 -21.77
N ARG A 356 -17.26 9.32 -22.06
CA ARG A 356 -17.09 9.89 -23.42
C ARG A 356 -15.67 10.26 -23.77
N ASP A 357 -14.76 10.28 -22.79
CA ASP A 357 -13.37 10.64 -23.01
C ASP A 357 -12.64 9.59 -23.83
N ILE A 358 -11.50 9.98 -24.34
CA ILE A 358 -10.61 9.07 -25.06
C ILE A 358 -9.68 8.42 -24.04
N ASP A 359 -9.53 7.11 -24.11
CA ASP A 359 -8.54 6.39 -23.33
C ASP A 359 -7.11 6.69 -23.85
N PRO A 360 -6.28 7.37 -23.07
CA PRO A 360 -4.91 7.69 -23.47
C PRO A 360 -3.95 6.50 -23.37
N THR A 361 -4.36 5.40 -22.73
CA THR A 361 -3.48 4.27 -22.35
C THR A 361 -2.69 3.71 -23.53
N LYS A 362 -3.29 3.65 -24.72
CA LYS A 362 -2.60 3.12 -25.91
C LYS A 362 -1.39 3.97 -26.30
N VAL A 363 -1.55 5.29 -26.34
CA VAL A 363 -0.46 6.20 -26.71
C VAL A 363 0.52 6.36 -25.57
N MET A 364 -0.01 6.54 -24.36
CA MET A 364 0.77 6.64 -23.12
C MET A 364 1.73 5.47 -22.94
N SER A 365 1.27 4.22 -23.15
CA SER A 365 2.08 3.02 -22.90
C SER A 365 3.34 2.96 -23.75
N TYR A 366 3.29 3.41 -25.03
CA TYR A 366 4.47 3.46 -25.89
C TYR A 366 5.49 4.50 -25.39
N PHE A 367 5.03 5.71 -25.08
CA PHE A 367 5.91 6.75 -24.55
C PHE A 367 6.45 6.40 -23.17
N TYR A 368 5.63 5.76 -22.35
CA TYR A 368 6.03 5.29 -21.01
C TYR A 368 7.23 4.33 -21.09
N VAL A 369 7.09 3.27 -21.87
CA VAL A 369 8.14 2.26 -22.05
C VAL A 369 9.39 2.87 -22.71
N PHE A 370 9.20 3.77 -23.66
CA PHE A 370 10.29 4.46 -24.34
C PHE A 370 11.12 5.36 -23.40
N PHE A 371 10.46 6.22 -22.62
CA PHE A 371 11.13 7.13 -21.70
C PHE A 371 11.75 6.41 -20.51
N PHE A 372 11.05 5.43 -19.95
CA PHE A 372 11.59 4.60 -18.88
C PHE A 372 12.91 3.94 -19.30
N GLY A 373 12.93 3.35 -20.49
CA GLY A 373 14.14 2.72 -21.02
C GLY A 373 15.28 3.70 -21.21
N MET A 374 15.00 4.91 -21.70
CA MET A 374 16.00 5.95 -21.89
C MET A 374 16.55 6.51 -20.57
N MET A 375 15.71 6.59 -19.52
CA MET A 375 16.14 7.02 -18.19
C MET A 375 17.08 6.01 -17.51
N LEU A 376 16.80 4.71 -17.63
CA LEU A 376 17.62 3.67 -17.01
C LEU A 376 18.87 3.34 -17.84
N SER A 377 18.76 3.34 -19.15
CA SER A 377 19.78 3.31 -20.21
C SER A 377 21.00 2.40 -20.01
N ASP A 378 20.85 1.28 -19.30
CA ASP A 378 21.90 0.26 -19.12
C ASP A 378 21.41 -1.10 -19.61
N ALA A 379 22.13 -1.71 -20.56
CA ALA A 379 21.70 -2.94 -21.20
C ALA A 379 21.66 -4.14 -20.25
N ALA A 380 22.56 -4.21 -19.30
CA ALA A 380 22.63 -5.31 -18.34
C ALA A 380 21.49 -5.24 -17.32
N TYR A 381 21.18 -4.04 -16.81
CA TYR A 381 20.02 -3.84 -15.94
C TYR A 381 18.70 -4.14 -16.67
N GLY A 382 18.57 -3.68 -17.93
CA GLY A 382 17.42 -3.96 -18.77
C GLY A 382 17.20 -5.45 -19.00
N LEU A 383 18.28 -6.18 -19.28
CA LEU A 383 18.24 -7.62 -19.48
C LEU A 383 17.81 -8.37 -18.21
N LEU A 384 18.45 -8.05 -17.07
CA LEU A 384 18.10 -8.66 -15.78
C LEU A 384 16.65 -8.42 -15.40
N MET A 385 16.16 -7.17 -15.53
CA MET A 385 14.80 -6.80 -15.22
C MET A 385 13.80 -7.52 -16.12
N SER A 386 14.06 -7.54 -17.44
CA SER A 386 13.19 -8.20 -18.42
C SER A 386 13.10 -9.70 -18.18
N ILE A 387 14.26 -10.38 -18.06
CA ILE A 387 14.32 -11.82 -17.80
C ILE A 387 13.66 -12.15 -16.45
N GLY A 388 13.97 -11.39 -15.40
CA GLY A 388 13.39 -11.59 -14.07
C GLY A 388 11.88 -11.49 -14.09
N CYS A 389 11.31 -10.43 -14.68
CA CYS A 389 9.87 -10.27 -14.80
C CYS A 389 9.20 -11.39 -15.60
N PHE A 390 9.77 -11.79 -16.74
CA PHE A 390 9.17 -12.85 -17.56
C PHE A 390 9.29 -14.24 -16.92
N ILE A 391 10.38 -14.53 -16.19
CA ILE A 391 10.50 -15.78 -15.41
C ILE A 391 9.42 -15.82 -14.33
N VAL A 392 9.23 -14.73 -13.57
CA VAL A 392 8.20 -14.66 -12.51
C VAL A 392 6.81 -14.84 -13.11
N LEU A 393 6.48 -14.14 -14.21
CA LEU A 393 5.19 -14.28 -14.89
C LEU A 393 4.92 -15.72 -15.37
N LYS A 394 5.95 -16.43 -15.82
CA LYS A 394 5.82 -17.82 -16.27
C LYS A 394 5.69 -18.80 -15.10
N LYS A 395 6.42 -18.55 -14.02
CA LYS A 395 6.42 -19.42 -12.83
C LYS A 395 5.13 -19.30 -12.02
N PHE A 396 4.54 -18.08 -11.96
CA PHE A 396 3.36 -17.77 -11.14
C PHE A 396 2.18 -17.29 -12.01
N PRO A 397 1.53 -18.15 -12.81
CA PRO A 397 0.44 -17.75 -13.71
C PRO A 397 -0.84 -17.34 -12.99
N LYS A 398 -1.05 -17.75 -11.72
CA LYS A 398 -2.22 -17.48 -10.89
C LYS A 398 -2.07 -16.23 -10.01
N MET A 399 -1.04 -15.42 -10.28
CA MET A 399 -0.81 -14.15 -9.59
C MET A 399 -1.98 -13.19 -9.80
N GLU A 400 -2.23 -12.32 -8.83
CA GLU A 400 -3.21 -11.24 -8.89
C GLU A 400 -3.04 -10.37 -10.16
N ASP A 401 -4.15 -10.02 -10.81
CA ASP A 401 -4.12 -9.32 -12.12
C ASP A 401 -3.39 -7.98 -12.06
N GLY A 402 -3.51 -7.23 -10.96
CA GLY A 402 -2.79 -5.97 -10.76
C GLY A 402 -1.27 -6.16 -10.80
N MET A 403 -0.76 -7.13 -10.03
CA MET A 403 0.66 -7.49 -9.99
C MET A 403 1.15 -8.03 -11.34
N LYS A 404 0.31 -8.82 -12.02
CA LYS A 404 0.62 -9.36 -13.35
C LYS A 404 0.76 -8.27 -14.41
N LYS A 405 -0.13 -7.26 -14.40
CA LYS A 405 -0.04 -6.07 -15.26
C LYS A 405 1.25 -5.30 -14.98
N MET A 406 1.56 -5.04 -13.71
CA MET A 406 2.77 -4.32 -13.29
C MET A 406 4.06 -5.04 -13.71
N LEU A 407 4.16 -6.36 -13.50
CA LEU A 407 5.33 -7.14 -13.93
C LEU A 407 5.47 -7.17 -15.45
N LYS A 408 4.37 -7.21 -16.22
CA LYS A 408 4.42 -7.08 -17.68
C LYS A 408 4.95 -5.71 -18.09
N LEU A 409 4.50 -4.64 -17.44
CA LEU A 409 4.99 -3.28 -17.72
C LEU A 409 6.50 -3.20 -17.50
N PHE A 410 6.99 -3.64 -16.33
CA PHE A 410 8.44 -3.66 -16.05
C PHE A 410 9.21 -4.58 -16.99
N GLY A 411 8.64 -5.70 -17.42
CA GLY A 411 9.23 -6.56 -18.45
C GLY A 411 9.43 -5.83 -19.78
N PHE A 412 8.43 -5.09 -20.24
CA PHE A 412 8.54 -4.25 -21.45
C PHE A 412 9.49 -3.06 -21.25
N CYS A 413 9.45 -2.42 -20.09
CA CYS A 413 10.42 -1.37 -19.73
C CYS A 413 11.84 -1.91 -19.73
N GLY A 414 12.07 -3.15 -19.26
CA GLY A 414 13.37 -3.82 -19.32
C GLY A 414 13.86 -4.03 -20.75
N LEU A 415 12.99 -4.44 -21.68
CA LEU A 415 13.34 -4.55 -23.10
C LEU A 415 13.72 -3.19 -23.71
N SER A 416 13.00 -2.13 -23.37
CA SER A 416 13.36 -0.77 -23.80
C SER A 416 14.68 -0.30 -23.21
N THR A 417 14.93 -0.60 -21.94
CA THR A 417 16.22 -0.30 -21.27
C THR A 417 17.37 -1.05 -21.92
N LEU A 418 17.19 -2.33 -22.26
CA LEU A 418 18.16 -3.10 -23.01
C LEU A 418 18.48 -2.46 -24.36
N PHE A 419 17.45 -2.05 -25.11
CA PHE A 419 17.63 -1.36 -26.38
C PHE A 419 18.45 -0.07 -26.23
N TRP A 420 18.06 0.81 -25.33
CA TRP A 420 18.75 2.08 -25.09
C TRP A 420 20.16 1.88 -24.54
N GLY A 421 20.36 0.90 -23.64
CA GLY A 421 21.66 0.54 -23.10
C GLY A 421 22.64 0.06 -24.18
N VAL A 422 22.17 -0.72 -25.15
CA VAL A 422 22.99 -1.13 -26.30
C VAL A 422 23.30 0.05 -27.21
N MET A 423 22.34 0.97 -27.43
CA MET A 423 22.57 2.18 -28.22
C MET A 423 23.60 3.10 -27.60
N PHE A 424 23.60 3.24 -26.27
CA PHE A 424 24.52 4.12 -25.52
C PHE A 424 25.78 3.41 -25.02
N GLY A 425 25.86 2.06 -25.11
CA GLY A 425 27.02 1.28 -24.73
C GLY A 425 27.22 1.06 -23.25
N GLY A 426 26.15 1.17 -22.43
CA GLY A 426 26.16 0.89 -20.98
C GLY A 426 25.89 -0.58 -20.67
N TYR A 427 26.84 -1.23 -19.97
CA TYR A 427 26.74 -2.62 -19.53
C TYR A 427 27.22 -2.71 -18.09
N PHE A 428 26.33 -2.53 -17.11
CA PHE A 428 26.68 -2.20 -15.72
C PHE A 428 27.63 -0.99 -15.67
N GLY A 429 27.26 0.08 -16.38
CA GLY A 429 28.17 1.18 -16.69
C GLY A 429 29.30 0.74 -17.61
N ASP A 430 30.53 0.79 -17.12
CA ASP A 430 31.77 0.42 -17.81
C ASP A 430 32.40 -0.90 -17.30
N ALA A 431 31.61 -1.76 -16.61
CA ALA A 431 32.11 -2.98 -15.98
C ALA A 431 32.97 -3.88 -16.89
N PRO A 432 32.59 -4.16 -18.18
CA PRO A 432 33.40 -5.00 -19.04
C PRO A 432 34.82 -4.43 -19.27
N THR A 433 34.93 -3.10 -19.39
CA THR A 433 36.20 -2.39 -19.56
C THR A 433 37.05 -2.49 -18.30
N VAL A 434 36.47 -2.22 -17.13
CA VAL A 434 37.16 -2.28 -15.84
C VAL A 434 37.61 -3.71 -15.52
N ILE A 435 36.77 -4.72 -15.73
CA ILE A 435 37.11 -6.13 -15.51
C ILE A 435 38.24 -6.57 -16.43
N ALA A 436 38.17 -6.24 -17.74
CA ALA A 436 39.20 -6.59 -18.71
C ALA A 436 40.56 -5.97 -18.34
N LYS A 437 40.56 -4.73 -17.91
CA LYS A 437 41.77 -4.02 -17.53
C LYS A 437 42.37 -4.52 -16.21
N THR A 438 41.56 -4.68 -15.17
CA THR A 438 42.01 -5.01 -13.80
C THR A 438 42.46 -6.48 -13.65
N PHE A 439 41.72 -7.41 -14.25
CA PHE A 439 41.99 -8.85 -14.05
C PHE A 439 42.70 -9.53 -15.22
N PHE A 440 42.52 -9.02 -16.45
CA PHE A 440 43.11 -9.62 -17.64
C PHE A 440 44.20 -8.76 -18.30
N ASN A 441 44.43 -7.55 -17.81
CA ASN A 441 45.39 -6.59 -18.33
C ASN A 441 45.24 -6.34 -19.86
N LYS A 442 43.97 -6.33 -20.32
CA LYS A 442 43.58 -6.10 -21.71
C LYS A 442 42.72 -4.86 -21.83
N ASP A 443 43.01 -4.03 -22.79
CA ASP A 443 42.18 -2.91 -23.15
C ASP A 443 41.02 -3.39 -24.03
N PHE A 444 39.84 -3.57 -23.40
CA PHE A 444 38.63 -3.95 -24.08
C PHE A 444 37.55 -2.89 -23.82
N THR A 445 37.07 -2.26 -24.86
CA THR A 445 35.99 -1.26 -24.79
C THR A 445 34.90 -1.62 -25.76
N ILE A 446 33.64 -1.64 -25.28
CA ILE A 446 32.49 -1.85 -26.14
C ILE A 446 32.10 -0.48 -26.69
N LYS A 447 32.19 -0.32 -28.02
CA LYS A 447 31.80 0.95 -28.68
C LYS A 447 30.25 1.07 -28.66
N PRO A 448 29.70 2.24 -28.27
CA PRO A 448 28.27 2.49 -28.36
C PRO A 448 27.83 2.45 -29.86
N LEU A 449 26.62 1.95 -30.11
CA LEU A 449 26.06 1.95 -31.47
C LEU A 449 25.70 3.36 -31.95
N TRP A 450 25.36 4.27 -31.04
CA TRP A 450 24.97 5.62 -31.40
C TRP A 450 26.00 6.64 -30.88
N PHE A 451 26.00 6.94 -29.59
CA PHE A 451 26.98 7.75 -28.89
C PHE A 451 26.94 7.46 -27.38
N ALA A 452 28.07 7.75 -26.70
CA ALA A 452 28.12 7.63 -25.25
C ALA A 452 27.60 8.93 -24.61
N PRO A 453 26.52 8.82 -23.77
CA PRO A 453 25.97 9.98 -23.08
C PRO A 453 26.96 10.69 -22.14
N LEU A 454 27.87 9.94 -21.52
CA LEU A 454 28.88 10.46 -20.61
C LEU A 454 29.88 11.37 -21.34
N ASP A 455 30.21 11.04 -22.59
CA ASP A 455 31.16 11.84 -23.39
C ASP A 455 30.48 13.06 -24.03
N ASN A 456 29.21 12.96 -24.40
CA ASN A 456 28.46 13.98 -25.13
C ASN A 456 27.08 14.28 -24.51
N PRO A 457 27.01 14.82 -23.29
CA PRO A 457 25.73 15.04 -22.58
C PRO A 457 24.84 16.06 -23.29
N MET A 458 25.39 17.08 -23.92
CA MET A 458 24.65 18.10 -24.65
C MET A 458 23.88 17.51 -25.86
N ARG A 459 24.48 16.55 -26.54
CA ARG A 459 23.82 15.86 -27.64
C ARG A 459 22.61 15.08 -27.15
N LEU A 460 22.71 14.39 -25.98
CA LEU A 460 21.60 13.70 -25.37
C LEU A 460 20.50 14.67 -24.94
N LEU A 461 20.85 15.84 -24.39
CA LEU A 461 19.87 16.85 -23.98
C LEU A 461 18.97 17.27 -25.14
N ILE A 462 19.53 17.51 -26.31
CA ILE A 462 18.76 17.92 -27.49
C ILE A 462 17.80 16.81 -27.94
N TRP A 463 18.25 15.56 -27.93
CA TRP A 463 17.39 14.43 -28.26
C TRP A 463 16.27 14.26 -27.23
N CYS A 464 16.55 14.46 -25.93
CA CYS A 464 15.53 14.43 -24.88
C CYS A 464 14.48 15.53 -25.11
N MET A 465 14.91 16.76 -25.45
CA MET A 465 14.00 17.86 -25.76
C MET A 465 13.18 17.58 -27.02
N LEU A 466 13.79 17.02 -28.07
CA LEU A 466 13.08 16.64 -29.30
C LEU A 466 12.01 15.58 -29.03
N PHE A 467 12.34 14.53 -28.26
CA PHE A 467 11.36 13.52 -27.86
C PHE A 467 10.26 14.11 -26.97
N GLY A 468 10.60 15.10 -26.14
CA GLY A 468 9.63 15.87 -25.38
C GLY A 468 8.66 16.63 -26.27
N VAL A 469 9.16 17.34 -27.27
CA VAL A 469 8.29 18.03 -28.24
C VAL A 469 7.37 17.05 -28.97
N ILE A 470 7.88 15.90 -29.41
CA ILE A 470 7.06 14.86 -30.07
C ILE A 470 5.95 14.35 -29.12
N HIS A 471 6.27 14.14 -27.86
CA HIS A 471 5.31 13.68 -26.85
C HIS A 471 4.21 14.72 -26.57
N LEU A 472 4.59 15.97 -26.36
CA LEU A 472 3.65 17.09 -26.15
C LEU A 472 2.77 17.30 -27.39
N PHE A 473 3.33 17.20 -28.58
CA PHE A 473 2.56 17.28 -29.84
C PHE A 473 1.60 16.11 -29.98
N ALA A 474 1.99 14.89 -29.60
CA ALA A 474 1.07 13.77 -29.55
C ALA A 474 -0.11 14.05 -28.61
N GLY A 475 0.12 14.66 -27.43
CA GLY A 475 -0.95 15.10 -26.53
C GLY A 475 -1.90 16.10 -27.18
N LEU A 476 -1.35 17.12 -27.83
CA LEU A 476 -2.15 18.12 -28.57
C LEU A 476 -2.94 17.50 -29.75
N ALA A 477 -2.37 16.50 -30.44
CA ALA A 477 -3.07 15.76 -31.48
C ALA A 477 -4.28 14.97 -30.95
N ILE A 478 -4.14 14.37 -29.77
CA ILE A 478 -5.25 13.66 -29.11
C ILE A 478 -6.37 14.64 -28.74
N LYS A 479 -6.02 15.84 -28.23
CA LYS A 479 -6.98 16.92 -27.98
C LYS A 479 -7.76 17.27 -29.23
N GLY A 480 -7.06 17.51 -30.34
CA GLY A 480 -7.70 17.81 -31.60
C GLY A 480 -8.61 16.69 -32.10
N PHE A 481 -8.20 15.44 -31.95
CA PHE A 481 -9.04 14.30 -32.30
C PHE A 481 -10.29 14.21 -31.42
N GLN A 482 -10.20 14.55 -30.14
CA GLN A 482 -11.34 14.59 -29.23
C GLN A 482 -12.35 15.65 -29.63
N GLU A 483 -11.91 16.88 -29.92
CA GLU A 483 -12.75 17.99 -30.36
C GLU A 483 -13.43 17.71 -31.69
N LEU A 484 -12.72 17.09 -32.66
CA LEU A 484 -13.29 16.66 -33.94
C LEU A 484 -14.37 15.58 -33.74
N LYS A 485 -14.17 14.64 -32.83
CA LYS A 485 -15.14 13.58 -32.52
C LYS A 485 -16.41 14.15 -31.88
N GLU A 486 -16.28 15.23 -31.12
CA GLU A 486 -17.42 15.97 -30.57
C GLU A 486 -18.12 16.88 -31.57
N GLY A 487 -17.61 16.96 -32.81
CA GLY A 487 -18.16 17.83 -33.87
C GLY A 487 -17.77 19.30 -33.75
N LYS A 488 -16.86 19.65 -32.83
CA LYS A 488 -16.38 21.01 -32.57
C LYS A 488 -15.20 21.39 -33.47
N VAL A 489 -15.43 21.41 -34.80
CA VAL A 489 -14.36 21.66 -35.77
C VAL A 489 -13.70 23.03 -35.60
N VAL A 490 -14.48 24.07 -35.25
CA VAL A 490 -13.95 25.41 -35.05
C VAL A 490 -13.02 25.46 -33.82
N ASP A 491 -13.37 24.75 -32.75
CA ASP A 491 -12.55 24.66 -31.53
C ASP A 491 -11.23 23.94 -31.86
N CYS A 492 -11.27 22.85 -32.60
CA CYS A 492 -10.07 22.16 -33.08
C CYS A 492 -9.12 23.07 -33.87
N ILE A 493 -9.63 23.91 -34.75
CA ILE A 493 -8.81 24.85 -35.53
C ILE A 493 -8.18 25.88 -34.58
N CYS A 494 -8.97 26.44 -33.68
CA CYS A 494 -8.53 27.50 -32.81
C CYS A 494 -7.56 27.05 -31.70
N ASP A 495 -7.86 25.93 -31.06
CA ASP A 495 -7.18 25.47 -29.86
C ASP A 495 -6.05 24.46 -30.19
N VAL A 496 -6.01 23.90 -31.39
CA VAL A 496 -5.02 22.91 -31.79
C VAL A 496 -4.20 23.36 -33.00
N VAL A 497 -4.84 23.71 -34.13
CA VAL A 497 -4.13 24.00 -35.39
C VAL A 497 -3.29 25.27 -35.26
N PHE A 498 -3.82 26.36 -34.68
CA PHE A 498 -3.06 27.60 -34.46
C PHE A 498 -1.88 27.39 -33.48
N TRP A 499 -2.03 26.55 -32.48
CA TRP A 499 -0.94 26.19 -31.60
C TRP A 499 0.15 25.40 -32.32
N TYR A 500 -0.21 24.44 -33.19
CA TYR A 500 0.77 23.72 -34.00
C TYR A 500 1.53 24.67 -34.92
N MET A 501 0.82 25.57 -35.61
CA MET A 501 1.44 26.56 -36.51
C MET A 501 2.43 27.43 -35.74
N PHE A 502 2.01 27.95 -34.60
CA PHE A 502 2.83 28.84 -33.76
C PHE A 502 4.07 28.13 -33.22
N LEU A 503 3.91 26.94 -32.61
CA LEU A 503 5.02 26.20 -32.00
C LEU A 503 6.00 25.65 -33.04
N ILE A 504 5.53 25.07 -34.14
CA ILE A 504 6.40 24.58 -35.23
C ILE A 504 7.16 25.73 -35.85
N GLY A 505 6.49 26.87 -36.12
CA GLY A 505 7.13 28.06 -36.64
C GLY A 505 8.23 28.58 -35.71
N LEU A 506 7.96 28.63 -34.38
CA LEU A 506 8.90 29.07 -33.36
C LEU A 506 10.13 28.14 -33.26
N ILE A 507 9.92 26.82 -33.26
CA ILE A 507 11.00 25.82 -33.22
C ILE A 507 11.88 25.96 -34.48
N LEU A 508 11.30 26.06 -35.67
CA LEU A 508 12.04 26.22 -36.90
C LEU A 508 12.83 27.54 -36.95
N LEU A 509 12.37 28.59 -36.29
CA LEU A 509 13.09 29.85 -36.13
C LEU A 509 14.22 29.76 -35.11
N LEU A 510 14.06 28.91 -34.05
CA LEU A 510 15.09 28.75 -33.01
C LEU A 510 16.29 27.93 -33.51
N LEU A 511 16.04 26.87 -34.33
CA LEU A 511 17.10 25.95 -34.77
C LEU A 511 18.29 26.60 -35.49
N PRO A 512 18.16 27.64 -36.35
CA PRO A 512 19.29 28.28 -37.03
C PRO A 512 19.95 29.36 -36.20
N THR A 513 19.54 29.62 -34.95
CA THR A 513 20.12 30.69 -34.10
C THR A 513 21.45 30.28 -33.50
N ASP A 514 22.34 31.29 -33.25
CA ASP A 514 23.62 31.08 -32.58
C ASP A 514 23.45 30.55 -31.17
N ILE A 515 22.31 30.84 -30.50
CA ILE A 515 21.96 30.29 -29.17
C ILE A 515 21.80 28.77 -29.26
N PHE A 516 21.07 28.30 -30.25
CA PHE A 516 20.91 26.84 -30.43
C PHE A 516 22.24 26.20 -30.83
N ALA A 517 23.01 26.82 -31.73
CA ALA A 517 24.30 26.32 -32.14
C ALA A 517 25.30 26.22 -30.99
N SER A 518 25.31 27.19 -30.05
CA SER A 518 26.18 27.17 -28.86
C SER A 518 25.81 26.06 -27.86
N ILE A 519 24.51 25.77 -27.69
CA ILE A 519 24.02 24.71 -26.79
C ILE A 519 24.18 23.33 -27.45
N SER A 520 23.82 23.23 -28.74
CA SER A 520 23.78 21.94 -29.46
C SER A 520 25.11 21.48 -30.02
N GLN A 521 26.08 22.41 -30.13
CA GLN A 521 27.32 22.21 -30.90
C GLN A 521 27.09 21.80 -32.35
N MET A 522 25.87 22.07 -32.86
CA MET A 522 25.42 21.75 -34.23
C MET A 522 24.95 23.04 -34.91
N THR A 523 25.51 23.36 -36.05
CA THR A 523 25.03 24.46 -36.86
C THR A 523 24.06 23.98 -37.93
N ILE A 524 22.79 24.34 -37.80
CA ILE A 524 21.75 24.02 -38.79
C ILE A 524 21.45 25.27 -39.58
N LYS A 525 21.74 25.26 -40.90
CA LYS A 525 21.42 26.36 -41.80
C LYS A 525 20.26 25.97 -42.69
N PHE A 526 19.18 26.73 -42.60
CA PHE A 526 18.03 26.52 -43.49
C PHE A 526 18.11 27.42 -44.72
N PRO A 527 17.55 26.97 -45.87
CA PRO A 527 17.31 27.83 -47.01
C PRO A 527 16.43 29.02 -46.64
N ALA A 528 16.60 30.15 -47.30
CA ALA A 528 15.83 31.37 -47.04
C ALA A 528 14.29 31.15 -47.14
N ALA A 529 13.86 30.26 -48.04
CA ALA A 529 12.47 29.89 -48.16
C ALA A 529 11.89 29.27 -46.89
N VAL A 530 12.63 28.37 -46.22
CA VAL A 530 12.20 27.73 -44.98
C VAL A 530 12.08 28.74 -43.83
N VAL A 531 13.03 29.66 -43.74
CA VAL A 531 13.01 30.74 -42.74
C VAL A 531 11.82 31.68 -42.98
N MET A 532 11.50 31.98 -44.25
CA MET A 532 10.33 32.80 -44.61
C MET A 532 9.03 32.08 -44.21
N ILE A 533 8.88 30.80 -44.54
CA ILE A 533 7.71 29.97 -44.19
C ILE A 533 7.58 29.93 -42.66
N SER A 534 8.65 29.72 -41.92
CA SER A 534 8.64 29.68 -40.44
C SER A 534 8.13 30.99 -39.86
N LYS A 535 8.56 32.14 -40.38
CA LYS A 535 8.07 33.46 -39.94
C LYS A 535 6.57 33.62 -40.20
N VAL A 536 6.09 33.23 -41.42
CA VAL A 536 4.68 33.30 -41.78
C VAL A 536 3.84 32.39 -40.85
N LEU A 537 4.31 31.17 -40.63
CA LEU A 537 3.64 30.22 -39.72
C LEU A 537 3.54 30.80 -38.30
N THR A 538 4.62 31.31 -37.75
CA THR A 538 4.65 31.91 -36.42
C THR A 538 3.69 33.08 -36.30
N ILE A 539 3.71 34.01 -37.24
CA ILE A 539 2.87 35.21 -37.23
C ILE A 539 1.39 34.80 -37.40
N ALA A 540 1.08 33.90 -38.35
CA ALA A 540 -0.27 33.46 -38.61
C ALA A 540 -0.85 32.68 -37.41
N GLY A 541 -0.06 31.80 -36.75
CA GLY A 541 -0.46 31.08 -35.56
C GLY A 541 -0.69 32.04 -34.38
N MET A 542 0.23 32.99 -34.14
CA MET A 542 0.11 34.00 -33.09
C MET A 542 -1.13 34.87 -33.27
N LEU A 543 -1.39 35.38 -34.50
CA LEU A 543 -2.59 36.16 -34.77
C LEU A 543 -3.86 35.32 -34.64
N GLY A 544 -3.83 34.06 -35.05
CA GLY A 544 -4.94 33.13 -34.86
C GLY A 544 -5.31 32.95 -33.42
N ILE A 545 -4.32 32.68 -32.54
CA ILE A 545 -4.53 32.57 -31.08
C ILE A 545 -5.04 33.88 -30.51
N LEU A 546 -4.43 35.03 -30.86
CA LEU A 546 -4.82 36.34 -30.34
C LEU A 546 -6.27 36.68 -30.62
N LEU A 547 -6.75 36.36 -31.83
CA LEU A 547 -8.08 36.75 -32.28
C LEU A 547 -9.16 35.74 -31.88
N MET A 548 -8.83 34.46 -31.77
CA MET A 548 -9.84 33.39 -31.64
C MET A 548 -9.91 32.77 -30.25
N SER A 549 -8.92 32.94 -29.37
CA SER A 549 -8.90 32.34 -28.03
C SER A 549 -10.07 32.83 -27.14
N GLY A 550 -10.34 34.13 -27.12
CA GLY A 550 -11.46 34.70 -26.36
C GLY A 550 -12.83 34.67 -27.03
N ARG A 551 -13.10 33.77 -27.99
CA ARG A 551 -14.32 33.75 -28.82
C ARG A 551 -15.65 33.63 -28.07
N GLY A 552 -15.63 33.11 -26.85
CA GLY A 552 -16.83 33.00 -25.99
C GLY A 552 -17.33 34.35 -25.44
N HIS A 553 -16.52 35.41 -25.48
CA HIS A 553 -16.86 36.72 -24.94
C HIS A 553 -17.26 37.70 -26.03
N LYS A 554 -18.33 38.48 -25.82
CA LYS A 554 -18.83 39.50 -26.76
C LYS A 554 -17.94 40.75 -26.80
N ASN A 555 -17.16 41.03 -25.75
CA ASN A 555 -16.34 42.23 -25.65
C ASN A 555 -15.02 42.02 -26.36
N VAL A 556 -14.71 42.82 -27.42
CA VAL A 556 -13.50 42.70 -28.24
C VAL A 556 -12.24 42.96 -27.45
N ALA A 557 -12.25 43.93 -26.51
CA ALA A 557 -11.08 44.24 -25.69
C ALA A 557 -10.72 43.05 -24.75
N LEU A 558 -11.73 42.44 -24.13
CA LEU A 558 -11.52 41.24 -23.29
C LEU A 558 -11.04 40.05 -24.11
N ARG A 559 -11.53 39.90 -25.34
CA ARG A 559 -11.13 38.85 -26.25
C ARG A 559 -9.65 38.94 -26.65
N ILE A 560 -9.16 40.16 -26.93
CA ILE A 560 -7.73 40.40 -27.24
C ILE A 560 -6.87 40.19 -25.99
N ALA A 561 -7.35 40.62 -24.80
CA ALA A 561 -6.64 40.43 -23.54
C ALA A 561 -6.48 38.94 -23.20
N LEU A 562 -7.51 38.12 -23.36
CA LEU A 562 -7.46 36.68 -23.20
C LEU A 562 -6.53 36.01 -24.21
N GLY A 563 -6.58 36.42 -25.49
CA GLY A 563 -5.67 35.95 -26.53
C GLY A 563 -4.19 36.26 -26.23
N ALA A 564 -3.91 37.47 -25.69
CA ALA A 564 -2.57 37.82 -25.24
C ALA A 564 -2.11 36.99 -24.03
N TYR A 565 -3.01 36.69 -23.11
CA TYR A 565 -2.73 35.77 -21.99
C TYR A 565 -2.43 34.36 -22.48
N ASP A 566 -3.16 33.85 -23.46
CA ASP A 566 -2.91 32.52 -24.02
C ASP A 566 -1.57 32.46 -24.80
N ILE A 567 -1.17 33.54 -25.50
CA ILE A 567 0.17 33.61 -26.09
C ILE A 567 1.25 33.54 -25.02
N TYR A 568 1.04 34.19 -23.84
CA TYR A 568 1.96 34.03 -22.71
C TYR A 568 2.09 32.56 -22.26
N GLY A 569 1.06 31.74 -22.48
CA GLY A 569 1.07 30.30 -22.24
C GLY A 569 2.21 29.54 -22.97
N VAL A 570 2.86 30.15 -24.00
CA VAL A 570 4.07 29.59 -24.64
C VAL A 570 5.21 29.36 -23.66
N THR A 571 5.28 30.15 -22.58
CA THR A 571 6.26 29.95 -21.51
C THR A 571 6.04 28.63 -20.77
N GLY A 572 4.78 28.22 -20.59
CA GLY A 572 4.41 26.91 -20.07
C GLY A 572 4.88 25.77 -20.99
N TRP A 573 4.69 25.91 -22.30
CA TRP A 573 5.19 24.94 -23.28
C TRP A 573 6.72 24.80 -23.24
N LEU A 574 7.43 25.92 -23.11
CA LEU A 574 8.89 25.91 -22.96
C LEU A 574 9.32 25.20 -21.67
N SER A 575 8.63 25.49 -20.56
CA SER A 575 8.84 24.82 -19.27
C SER A 575 8.61 23.31 -19.36
N ASP A 576 7.53 22.89 -20.04
CA ASP A 576 7.22 21.48 -20.27
C ASP A 576 8.32 20.79 -21.08
N VAL A 577 8.81 21.41 -22.16
CA VAL A 577 9.93 20.87 -22.96
C VAL A 577 11.21 20.78 -22.13
N LEU A 578 11.54 21.79 -21.33
CA LEU A 578 12.69 21.75 -20.43
C LEU A 578 12.58 20.64 -19.36
N SER A 579 11.36 20.26 -18.96
CA SER A 579 11.13 19.15 -18.03
C SER A 579 11.70 17.82 -18.51
N TYR A 580 11.85 17.62 -19.83
CA TYR A 580 12.47 16.42 -20.39
C TYR A 580 13.99 16.33 -20.20
N SER A 581 14.63 17.38 -19.67
CA SER A 581 16.02 17.29 -19.23
C SER A 581 16.25 16.24 -18.13
N ARG A 582 15.19 15.81 -17.44
CA ARG A 582 15.23 14.67 -16.47
C ARG A 582 15.62 13.35 -17.12
N LEU A 583 15.28 13.14 -18.40
CA LEU A 583 15.71 11.96 -19.14
C LEU A 583 17.24 11.90 -19.21
N LEU A 584 17.85 13.05 -19.48
CA LEU A 584 19.31 13.21 -19.46
C LEU A 584 19.87 12.99 -18.05
N ALA A 585 19.31 13.68 -17.05
CA ALA A 585 19.85 13.65 -15.69
C ALA A 585 19.87 12.24 -15.12
N LEU A 586 18.78 11.47 -15.27
CA LEU A 586 18.69 10.09 -14.77
C LEU A 586 19.54 9.13 -15.58
N GLY A 587 19.54 9.25 -16.92
CA GLY A 587 20.38 8.40 -17.77
C GLY A 587 21.87 8.56 -17.48
N LEU A 588 22.33 9.81 -17.23
CA LEU A 588 23.71 10.07 -16.80
C LEU A 588 23.97 9.55 -15.39
N ALA A 589 23.06 9.79 -14.44
CA ALA A 589 23.23 9.36 -13.05
C ALA A 589 23.40 7.84 -12.96
N THR A 590 22.59 7.07 -13.67
CA THR A 590 22.70 5.61 -13.72
C THR A 590 24.09 5.15 -14.15
N GLY A 591 24.60 5.72 -15.24
CA GLY A 591 25.91 5.39 -15.79
C GLY A 591 27.07 5.85 -14.89
N VAL A 592 27.03 7.08 -14.37
CA VAL A 592 28.07 7.60 -13.47
C VAL A 592 28.16 6.79 -12.19
N ILE A 593 27.04 6.50 -11.53
CA ILE A 593 27.04 5.71 -10.29
C ILE A 593 27.57 4.29 -10.57
N ALA A 594 27.17 3.68 -11.69
CA ALA A 594 27.66 2.36 -12.07
C ALA A 594 29.20 2.36 -12.27
N SER A 595 29.76 3.37 -12.96
CA SER A 595 31.19 3.50 -13.17
C SER A 595 31.96 3.76 -11.85
N VAL A 596 31.40 4.53 -10.93
CA VAL A 596 31.98 4.75 -9.60
C VAL A 596 32.02 3.42 -8.81
N ILE A 597 30.95 2.63 -8.83
CA ILE A 597 30.91 1.30 -8.17
C ILE A 597 32.00 0.40 -8.74
N ASN A 598 32.16 0.35 -10.07
CA ASN A 598 33.20 -0.44 -10.73
C ASN A 598 34.59 0.03 -10.36
N MET A 599 34.81 1.34 -10.33
CA MET A 599 36.06 1.95 -9.91
C MET A 599 36.41 1.57 -8.46
N MET A 600 35.48 1.74 -7.53
CA MET A 600 35.67 1.36 -6.12
C MET A 600 36.03 -0.12 -5.97
N GLY A 601 35.31 -1.00 -6.67
CA GLY A 601 35.60 -2.44 -6.65
C GLY A 601 36.99 -2.78 -7.18
N SER A 602 37.47 -2.05 -8.20
CA SER A 602 38.76 -2.30 -8.84
C SER A 602 39.98 -1.73 -8.07
N MET A 603 39.78 -0.84 -7.10
CA MET A 603 40.86 -0.19 -6.32
C MET A 603 41.77 -1.16 -5.59
N VAL A 604 41.27 -2.32 -5.22
CA VAL A 604 42.06 -3.37 -4.50
C VAL A 604 43.06 -4.07 -5.43
N GLY A 605 42.93 -3.90 -6.75
CA GLY A 605 43.82 -4.45 -7.74
C GLY A 605 43.50 -5.89 -8.18
N GLY A 606 44.32 -6.41 -9.09
CA GLY A 606 44.19 -7.77 -9.61
C GLY A 606 44.75 -8.82 -8.62
N GLY A 607 44.02 -9.91 -8.45
CA GLY A 607 44.38 -11.01 -7.56
C GLY A 607 43.14 -11.68 -6.97
N VAL A 608 43.32 -12.81 -6.27
CA VAL A 608 42.18 -13.55 -5.71
C VAL A 608 41.38 -12.70 -4.70
N LEU A 609 42.06 -11.98 -3.79
CA LEU A 609 41.44 -11.11 -2.81
C LEU A 609 40.73 -9.92 -3.48
N GLY A 610 41.35 -9.32 -4.49
CA GLY A 610 40.75 -8.25 -5.28
C GLY A 610 39.49 -8.72 -6.02
N ALA A 611 39.50 -9.93 -6.58
CA ALA A 611 38.33 -10.49 -7.24
C ALA A 611 37.18 -10.74 -6.28
N ILE A 612 37.43 -11.21 -5.05
CA ILE A 612 36.40 -11.43 -4.03
C ILE A 612 35.78 -10.09 -3.63
N ILE A 613 36.60 -9.09 -3.31
CA ILE A 613 36.12 -7.74 -2.91
C ILE A 613 35.36 -7.07 -4.06
N PHE A 614 35.91 -7.14 -5.28
CA PHE A 614 35.23 -6.65 -6.47
C PHE A 614 33.84 -7.27 -6.61
N THR A 615 33.71 -8.60 -6.47
CA THR A 615 32.42 -9.32 -6.60
C THR A 615 31.43 -8.85 -5.54
N ILE A 616 31.84 -8.66 -4.30
CA ILE A 616 30.96 -8.20 -3.21
C ILE A 616 30.50 -6.78 -3.50
N VAL A 617 31.41 -5.86 -3.82
CA VAL A 617 31.09 -4.46 -4.16
C VAL A 617 30.21 -4.39 -5.40
N PHE A 618 30.50 -5.19 -6.41
CA PHE A 618 29.74 -5.27 -7.65
C PHE A 618 28.28 -5.73 -7.39
N ILE A 619 28.08 -6.85 -6.72
CA ILE A 619 26.74 -7.37 -6.45
C ILE A 619 25.94 -6.37 -5.60
N PHE A 620 26.49 -5.92 -4.48
CA PHE A 620 25.78 -5.00 -3.59
C PHE A 620 25.54 -3.64 -4.25
N GLY A 621 26.58 -3.06 -4.85
CA GLY A 621 26.52 -1.73 -5.47
C GLY A 621 25.56 -1.70 -6.67
N HIS A 622 25.66 -2.66 -7.58
CA HIS A 622 24.77 -2.69 -8.76
C HIS A 622 23.33 -3.06 -8.41
N THR A 623 23.10 -3.92 -7.41
CA THR A 623 21.73 -4.19 -6.93
C THR A 623 21.11 -2.92 -6.37
N MET A 624 21.84 -2.17 -5.54
CA MET A 624 21.38 -0.90 -4.97
C MET A 624 21.16 0.15 -6.04
N ASN A 625 22.11 0.30 -6.97
CA ASN A 625 22.02 1.23 -8.09
C ASN A 625 20.82 0.93 -8.99
N MET A 626 20.62 -0.33 -9.33
CA MET A 626 19.44 -0.77 -10.10
C MET A 626 18.13 -0.44 -9.38
N ALA A 627 18.01 -0.74 -8.07
CA ALA A 627 16.81 -0.48 -7.30
C ALA A 627 16.47 1.02 -7.26
N ILE A 628 17.45 1.88 -6.97
CA ILE A 628 17.27 3.33 -6.90
C ILE A 628 16.88 3.91 -8.27
N ASN A 629 17.57 3.51 -9.33
CA ASN A 629 17.31 4.06 -10.66
C ASN A 629 16.01 3.52 -11.29
N VAL A 630 15.63 2.27 -11.03
CA VAL A 630 14.32 1.74 -11.44
C VAL A 630 13.19 2.51 -10.77
N LEU A 631 13.30 2.77 -9.46
CA LEU A 631 12.31 3.58 -8.74
C LEU A 631 12.30 5.02 -9.27
N GLY A 632 13.46 5.62 -9.48
CA GLY A 632 13.60 6.96 -10.08
C GLY A 632 12.97 7.03 -11.47
N ALA A 633 13.28 6.09 -12.35
CA ALA A 633 12.71 6.02 -13.68
C ALA A 633 11.18 5.87 -13.64
N TYR A 634 10.64 5.04 -12.74
CA TYR A 634 9.20 4.88 -12.54
C TYR A 634 8.52 6.21 -12.15
N VAL A 635 9.00 6.86 -11.10
CA VAL A 635 8.42 8.10 -10.57
C VAL A 635 8.49 9.23 -11.60
N HIS A 636 9.64 9.40 -12.25
CA HIS A 636 9.84 10.48 -13.18
C HIS A 636 9.13 10.27 -14.52
N THR A 637 8.99 9.02 -14.97
CA THR A 637 8.16 8.68 -16.15
C THR A 637 6.69 8.95 -15.86
N ASN A 638 6.18 8.55 -14.69
CA ASN A 638 4.81 8.88 -14.27
C ASN A 638 4.56 10.38 -14.30
N ARG A 639 5.50 11.17 -13.78
CA ARG A 639 5.37 12.63 -13.76
C ARG A 639 5.31 13.21 -15.19
N LEU A 640 6.15 12.75 -16.13
CA LEU A 640 6.10 13.19 -17.52
C LEU A 640 4.76 12.85 -18.19
N GLN A 641 4.14 11.72 -17.82
CA GLN A 641 2.82 11.38 -18.32
C GLN A 641 1.72 12.26 -17.69
N PHE A 642 1.76 12.44 -16.37
CA PHE A 642 0.66 13.09 -15.63
C PHE A 642 0.64 14.61 -15.81
N VAL A 643 1.80 15.26 -15.73
CA VAL A 643 1.88 16.72 -15.74
C VAL A 643 1.99 17.25 -17.17
N GLU A 644 2.96 16.74 -17.94
CA GLU A 644 3.28 17.29 -19.24
C GLU A 644 2.34 16.75 -20.33
N PHE A 645 2.00 15.47 -20.32
CA PHE A 645 1.18 14.86 -21.38
C PHE A 645 -0.32 14.96 -21.11
N PHE A 646 -0.81 14.43 -19.98
CA PHE A 646 -2.23 14.47 -19.64
C PHE A 646 -2.73 15.89 -19.44
N GLY A 647 -1.93 16.78 -18.88
CA GLY A 647 -2.28 18.19 -18.74
C GLY A 647 -2.67 18.91 -20.02
N LYS A 648 -2.44 18.31 -21.23
CA LYS A 648 -2.83 18.89 -22.51
C LYS A 648 -4.24 18.53 -22.95
N PHE A 649 -4.81 17.41 -22.52
CA PHE A 649 -6.09 16.92 -23.05
C PHE A 649 -6.92 16.08 -22.09
N TYR A 650 -6.40 15.68 -20.94
CA TYR A 650 -7.01 14.68 -20.07
C TYR A 650 -7.23 15.20 -18.66
N GLU A 651 -8.47 15.13 -18.16
CA GLU A 651 -8.82 15.59 -16.81
C GLU A 651 -9.04 14.43 -15.82
N GLY A 652 -9.42 13.26 -16.31
CA GLY A 652 -9.82 12.12 -15.48
C GLY A 652 -11.19 12.32 -14.80
N GLY A 653 -11.44 11.57 -13.75
CA GLY A 653 -12.67 11.67 -12.94
C GLY A 653 -13.75 10.65 -13.28
N GLY A 654 -13.43 9.61 -14.06
CA GLY A 654 -14.26 8.42 -14.21
C GLY A 654 -14.24 7.55 -12.96
N LYS A 655 -15.36 6.87 -12.66
CA LYS A 655 -15.46 5.91 -11.57
C LYS A 655 -15.01 4.52 -12.04
N PRO A 656 -14.27 3.75 -11.24
CA PRO A 656 -13.96 2.36 -11.59
C PRO A 656 -15.23 1.52 -11.62
N PHE A 657 -15.26 0.53 -12.50
CA PHE A 657 -16.33 -0.46 -12.53
C PHE A 657 -16.11 -1.52 -11.47
N GLU A 658 -16.98 -1.56 -10.49
CA GLU A 658 -16.96 -2.52 -9.39
C GLU A 658 -18.15 -3.49 -9.49
N PRO A 659 -18.05 -4.52 -10.36
CA PRO A 659 -19.14 -5.46 -10.53
C PRO A 659 -19.39 -6.23 -9.23
N LEU A 660 -20.65 -6.64 -9.03
CA LEU A 660 -21.02 -7.53 -7.95
C LEU A 660 -20.32 -8.89 -8.18
N THR A 661 -19.22 -9.10 -7.51
CA THR A 661 -18.42 -10.33 -7.56
C THR A 661 -18.41 -11.04 -6.21
N THR A 662 -17.98 -12.28 -6.20
CA THR A 662 -17.66 -13.01 -4.97
C THR A 662 -16.38 -12.46 -4.37
N GLU A 663 -16.51 -11.56 -3.40
CA GLU A 663 -15.35 -11.06 -2.65
C GLU A 663 -14.79 -12.19 -1.78
N SER A 664 -13.59 -12.64 -2.10
CA SER A 664 -12.86 -13.64 -1.32
C SER A 664 -11.48 -13.10 -0.94
N LYS A 665 -11.07 -13.31 0.32
CA LYS A 665 -9.77 -12.86 0.83
C LYS A 665 -8.71 -13.96 0.70
N TYR A 666 -9.10 -15.21 0.97
CA TYR A 666 -8.18 -16.34 1.11
C TYR A 666 -8.26 -17.34 -0.03
N ILE A 667 -9.40 -17.49 -0.68
CA ILE A 667 -9.66 -18.47 -1.74
C ILE A 667 -10.14 -17.78 -3.01
N GLU A 668 -9.99 -18.43 -4.17
CA GLU A 668 -10.62 -18.01 -5.43
C GLU A 668 -11.73 -19.01 -5.78
N ILE A 669 -12.95 -18.52 -5.99
CA ILE A 669 -14.14 -19.35 -6.25
C ILE A 669 -14.30 -19.48 -7.77
N LYS A 670 -14.43 -20.73 -8.22
CA LYS A 670 -14.63 -21.05 -9.63
C LYS A 670 -16.10 -21.32 -9.93
#